data_931a6bed8b8430c0e60749641afaac37
#
_entry.id   931a6bed8b8430c0e60749641afaac37
#
_cell.length_a   1.000
_cell.length_b   1.000
_cell.length_c   1.000
_cell.angle_alpha   90.00
_cell.angle_beta   90.00
_cell.angle_gamma   90.00
#
_symmetry.space_group_name_H-M   'P 1'
#
loop_
_entity.id
_entity.type
_entity.pdbx_description
1 polymer ?
#
loop_
_entity_poly.entity_id
_entity_poly.type
_entity_poly.pdbx_seq_one_letter_code
_entity_poly.pdbx_strand_id
1 'polypeptide(L)'
;TLLSAITLYGFGITQKTKNLNKKTAQIVYHAISEKEGSELYKEKEIAWIGEFFNAFSEEINHSTVNFTYANADMLKSQSMPYSGKLPTAEDEIVVQESFLDSLGYSTELGQTIKIPFSDGMNHDFRLTGILNVETGDIGRYTAIISKELVKQQYGNNTVIDYYLGLKDAQNMSEEDATEYADILAKQLHIPDDNVIVRSTYFNVKSENSGSEMLFYFVIGFVTFIGSGIVIYSIFYISVASNIRNYGQLRTIGTTKRQIKKMVYREGKLLAAVGISIGLIIGNVIGYFLIPEGWYWLTSLCVTIGCGFFAFTMVMLSIHTPVKKAAAVSPMEALRYSDYKGKSKESSALYRKITPASLAKMNLSRQKTKSILTIFSLAFGGVLVVLISTILVSYDGVAEARGRDFSKGEFNINLNANQSFDTAKVSLTKLQQKNMLNENFVKTIEAIDGVTGIKRWYYTDAEYRVNGISEDWIQGFSQDEQSDLEKNLIKGTADYDELIADNGIILLQERADLNGMDVALGDTVEVDYENVSGDIMTKTYTVKGIVSDYNYTGFDKCFTLPEQLINEGTGMDCTGTISVITDKDKFDTIETSLNQLIDKNSDLVMDTIEESVNYYNRNQQLVFGAFLIVAIIVVCFSLINLVNTTITNFLSRKQEIGMLQAIGLSKKQLIRMLCYEGMIYSLFAVLVTVSLGVGLGILCIQIMRSLNPYFFYSFPWPVVLIYSAVLLAVQLILIAYTTGNLKKQSLVDQIRTME
;
A
#
# COMPACT_ATOMS: atom_id res chain seq x y z
N THR A 1 -15.96 9.11 9.77
CA THR A 1 -14.68 9.53 9.16
C THR A 1 -13.77 8.33 8.93
N LEU A 2 -13.28 7.64 9.99
CA LEU A 2 -12.34 6.51 9.84
C LEU A 2 -12.94 5.38 9.00
N LEU A 3 -14.15 4.94 9.32
CA LEU A 3 -14.83 3.87 8.58
C LEU A 3 -14.99 4.24 7.09
N SER A 4 -15.42 5.46 6.78
CA SER A 4 -15.59 5.90 5.38
C SER A 4 -14.24 6.04 4.67
N ALA A 5 -13.20 6.57 5.33
CA ALA A 5 -11.87 6.68 4.75
C ALA A 5 -11.26 5.30 4.41
N ILE A 6 -11.31 4.33 5.34
CA ILE A 6 -10.81 2.96 5.12
C ILE A 6 -11.59 2.26 3.99
N THR A 7 -12.93 2.36 4.03
CA THR A 7 -13.76 1.72 3.01
C THR A 7 -13.54 2.33 1.63
N LEU A 8 -13.44 3.66 1.54
CA LEU A 8 -13.12 4.37 0.29
C LEU A 8 -11.73 4.05 -0.22
N TYR A 9 -10.75 3.90 0.67
CA TYR A 9 -9.40 3.48 0.31
C TYR A 9 -9.40 2.07 -0.29
N GLY A 10 -10.01 1.08 0.36
CA GLY A 10 -10.09 -0.29 -0.15
C GLY A 10 -10.80 -0.37 -1.51
N PHE A 11 -11.96 0.30 -1.67
CA PHE A 11 -12.63 0.40 -2.97
C PHE A 11 -11.83 1.20 -3.99
N GLY A 12 -11.10 2.23 -3.56
CA GLY A 12 -10.23 3.05 -4.41
C GLY A 12 -9.09 2.23 -5.01
N ILE A 13 -8.43 1.38 -4.22
CA ILE A 13 -7.41 0.44 -4.73
C ILE A 13 -8.02 -0.46 -5.80
N THR A 14 -9.13 -1.13 -5.49
CA THR A 14 -9.83 -2.01 -6.44
C THR A 14 -10.20 -1.25 -7.74
N GLN A 15 -10.64 0.00 -7.63
CA GLN A 15 -10.99 0.81 -8.79
C GLN A 15 -9.76 1.29 -9.55
N LYS A 16 -8.66 1.64 -8.87
CA LYS A 16 -7.38 1.97 -9.50
C LYS A 16 -6.86 0.78 -10.30
N THR A 17 -6.84 -0.41 -9.72
CA THR A 17 -6.48 -1.66 -10.40
C THR A 17 -7.37 -1.92 -11.62
N LYS A 18 -8.71 -1.76 -11.48
CA LYS A 18 -9.63 -1.88 -12.61
C LYS A 18 -9.38 -0.84 -13.70
N ASN A 19 -9.01 0.38 -13.34
CA ASN A 19 -8.72 1.43 -14.31
C ASN A 19 -7.38 1.18 -15.03
N LEU A 20 -6.37 0.68 -14.32
CA LEU A 20 -5.11 0.23 -14.90
C LEU A 20 -5.37 -0.94 -15.86
N ASN A 21 -6.12 -1.94 -15.42
CA ASN A 21 -6.47 -3.09 -16.24
C ASN A 21 -7.24 -2.72 -17.52
N LYS A 22 -8.11 -1.70 -17.47
CA LYS A 22 -8.80 -1.20 -18.69
C LYS A 22 -7.86 -0.54 -19.69
N LYS A 23 -6.75 0.00 -19.23
CA LYS A 23 -5.73 0.63 -20.08
C LYS A 23 -4.71 -0.39 -20.59
N THR A 24 -4.53 -1.52 -19.91
CA THR A 24 -3.59 -2.56 -20.29
C THR A 24 -4.16 -3.38 -21.44
N ALA A 25 -3.38 -3.60 -22.49
CA ALA A 25 -3.75 -4.47 -23.59
C ALA A 25 -3.79 -5.93 -23.11
N GLN A 26 -4.78 -6.68 -23.55
CA GLN A 26 -4.89 -8.11 -23.28
C GLN A 26 -4.29 -8.96 -24.40
N ILE A 27 -4.36 -8.45 -25.64
CA ILE A 27 -3.84 -9.12 -26.83
C ILE A 27 -2.89 -8.17 -27.54
N VAL A 28 -1.80 -8.69 -28.04
CA VAL A 28 -0.87 -7.96 -28.90
C VAL A 28 -0.67 -8.74 -30.18
N TYR A 29 -0.83 -8.07 -31.31
CA TYR A 29 -0.46 -8.60 -32.62
C TYR A 29 0.83 -7.92 -33.07
N HIS A 30 1.92 -8.66 -33.11
CA HIS A 30 3.22 -8.16 -33.51
C HIS A 30 3.39 -8.12 -35.03
N ALA A 31 4.10 -7.11 -35.49
CA ALA A 31 4.62 -7.01 -36.86
C ALA A 31 3.57 -7.32 -37.94
N ILE A 32 2.35 -6.78 -37.83
CA ILE A 32 1.30 -6.95 -38.82
C ILE A 32 1.19 -5.76 -39.76
N SER A 33 0.71 -5.99 -40.96
CA SER A 33 0.58 -4.95 -41.98
C SER A 33 -0.53 -3.93 -41.64
N GLU A 34 -0.42 -2.71 -42.14
CA GLU A 34 -1.46 -1.68 -41.97
C GLU A 34 -2.83 -2.11 -42.50
N LYS A 35 -2.86 -2.99 -43.51
CA LYS A 35 -4.10 -3.54 -44.07
C LYS A 35 -4.81 -4.44 -43.06
N GLU A 36 -4.08 -5.37 -42.45
CA GLU A 36 -4.60 -6.27 -41.42
C GLU A 36 -4.98 -5.47 -40.16
N GLY A 37 -4.14 -4.54 -39.74
CA GLY A 37 -4.42 -3.65 -38.63
C GLY A 37 -5.69 -2.81 -38.83
N SER A 38 -5.98 -2.36 -40.05
CA SER A 38 -7.19 -1.60 -40.36
C SER A 38 -8.48 -2.42 -40.19
N GLU A 39 -8.43 -3.75 -40.36
CA GLU A 39 -9.57 -4.63 -40.11
C GLU A 39 -9.88 -4.78 -38.63
N LEU A 40 -8.87 -4.69 -37.73
CA LEU A 40 -9.05 -4.75 -36.29
C LEU A 40 -9.99 -3.64 -35.76
N TYR A 41 -9.99 -2.47 -36.39
CA TYR A 41 -10.90 -1.35 -36.04
C TYR A 41 -12.38 -1.65 -36.31
N LYS A 42 -12.68 -2.68 -37.09
CA LYS A 42 -14.06 -3.10 -37.39
C LYS A 42 -14.62 -4.06 -36.33
N GLU A 43 -13.75 -4.61 -35.49
CA GLU A 43 -14.13 -5.60 -34.49
C GLU A 43 -14.90 -4.98 -33.32
N LYS A 44 -16.06 -5.54 -33.01
CA LYS A 44 -16.97 -4.98 -32.01
C LYS A 44 -16.53 -5.22 -30.58
N GLU A 45 -15.78 -6.27 -30.31
CA GLU A 45 -15.33 -6.64 -28.96
C GLU A 45 -14.11 -5.85 -28.54
N ILE A 46 -13.43 -5.15 -29.45
CA ILE A 46 -12.28 -4.30 -29.16
C ILE A 46 -12.78 -2.94 -28.62
N ALA A 47 -12.24 -2.53 -27.50
CA ALA A 47 -12.55 -1.23 -26.87
C ALA A 47 -11.65 -0.12 -27.36
N TRP A 48 -10.35 -0.43 -27.55
CA TRP A 48 -9.34 0.51 -28.03
C TRP A 48 -8.19 -0.25 -28.70
N ILE A 49 -7.48 0.42 -29.58
CA ILE A 49 -6.34 -0.12 -30.34
C ILE A 49 -5.17 0.84 -30.22
N GLY A 50 -4.09 0.37 -29.59
CA GLY A 50 -2.79 1.02 -29.59
C GLY A 50 -1.99 0.62 -30.82
N GLU A 51 -1.49 1.58 -31.57
CA GLU A 51 -0.51 1.35 -32.65
C GLU A 51 0.87 1.74 -32.15
N PHE A 52 1.85 0.89 -32.39
CA PHE A 52 3.21 1.09 -31.94
C PHE A 52 4.26 0.63 -32.96
N PHE A 53 5.31 1.43 -33.12
CA PHE A 53 6.48 1.07 -33.90
C PHE A 53 7.73 1.71 -33.32
N ASN A 54 8.71 0.88 -33.00
CA ASN A 54 10.03 1.34 -32.60
C ASN A 54 10.86 1.60 -33.86
N ALA A 55 11.14 2.87 -34.16
CA ALA A 55 11.82 3.22 -35.38
C ALA A 55 13.35 3.07 -35.23
N PHE A 56 13.97 3.95 -34.47
CA PHE A 56 15.42 3.96 -34.26
C PHE A 56 15.78 4.66 -32.96
N SER A 57 17.02 4.47 -32.53
CA SER A 57 17.57 5.17 -31.36
C SER A 57 18.81 5.95 -31.77
N GLU A 58 18.99 7.13 -31.20
CA GLU A 58 20.15 7.99 -31.42
C GLU A 58 20.81 8.36 -30.11
N GLU A 59 22.13 8.43 -30.11
CA GLU A 59 22.90 8.91 -28.96
C GLU A 59 23.12 10.42 -29.09
N ILE A 60 22.49 11.20 -28.19
CA ILE A 60 22.48 12.66 -28.24
C ILE A 60 22.92 13.20 -26.88
N ASN A 61 24.05 13.93 -26.86
CA ASN A 61 24.62 14.49 -25.62
C ASN A 61 24.79 13.45 -24.48
N HIS A 62 25.31 12.26 -24.79
CA HIS A 62 25.49 11.13 -23.86
C HIS A 62 24.17 10.55 -23.32
N SER A 63 23.09 10.78 -24.02
CA SER A 63 21.78 10.24 -23.70
C SER A 63 21.19 9.52 -24.90
N THR A 64 20.54 8.38 -24.67
CA THR A 64 19.84 7.64 -25.72
C THR A 64 18.44 8.24 -25.93
N VAL A 65 18.13 8.61 -27.16
CA VAL A 65 16.80 9.08 -27.54
C VAL A 65 16.16 8.06 -28.45
N ASN A 66 15.03 7.50 -28.02
CA ASN A 66 14.27 6.51 -28.78
C ASN A 66 13.19 7.21 -29.61
N PHE A 67 13.28 7.10 -30.92
CA PHE A 67 12.30 7.63 -31.85
C PHE A 67 11.26 6.57 -32.18
N THR A 68 10.04 6.78 -31.69
CA THR A 68 8.96 5.79 -31.76
C THR A 68 7.69 6.38 -32.34
N TYR A 69 6.95 5.60 -33.09
CA TYR A 69 5.58 5.94 -33.45
C TYR A 69 4.61 5.31 -32.43
N ALA A 70 3.71 6.12 -31.90
CA ALA A 70 2.63 5.66 -31.06
C ALA A 70 1.38 6.52 -31.26
N ASN A 71 0.21 5.89 -31.38
CA ASN A 71 -1.05 6.60 -31.44
C ASN A 71 -1.53 7.02 -30.03
N ALA A 72 -2.60 7.83 -29.97
CA ALA A 72 -3.13 8.37 -28.72
C ALA A 72 -3.59 7.26 -27.74
N ASP A 73 -4.17 6.19 -28.25
CA ASP A 73 -4.63 5.06 -27.42
C ASP A 73 -3.45 4.29 -26.82
N MET A 74 -2.37 4.13 -27.58
CA MET A 74 -1.14 3.51 -27.08
C MET A 74 -0.53 4.35 -25.95
N LEU A 75 -0.31 5.66 -26.16
CA LEU A 75 0.22 6.54 -25.12
C LEU A 75 -0.65 6.55 -23.85
N LYS A 76 -1.97 6.53 -24.02
CA LYS A 76 -2.91 6.44 -22.90
C LYS A 76 -2.82 5.10 -22.16
N SER A 77 -2.62 4.00 -22.87
CA SER A 77 -2.45 2.67 -22.27
C SER A 77 -1.19 2.59 -21.43
N GLN A 78 -0.12 3.20 -21.90
CA GLN A 78 1.17 3.27 -21.22
C GLN A 78 1.22 4.34 -20.12
N SER A 79 0.12 5.04 -19.88
CA SER A 79 0.07 6.14 -18.90
C SER A 79 1.08 7.26 -19.19
N MET A 80 1.33 7.53 -20.49
CA MET A 80 2.20 8.61 -20.98
C MET A 80 1.34 9.83 -21.37
N PRO A 81 1.03 10.73 -20.41
CA PRO A 81 0.28 11.94 -20.73
C PRO A 81 1.13 12.89 -21.56
N TYR A 82 0.50 13.59 -22.49
CA TYR A 82 1.15 14.60 -23.30
C TYR A 82 0.31 15.88 -23.39
N SER A 83 0.97 16.99 -23.66
CA SER A 83 0.35 18.29 -23.97
C SER A 83 0.64 18.65 -25.44
N GLY A 84 -0.29 19.36 -26.07
CA GLY A 84 -0.16 19.72 -27.50
C GLY A 84 -0.85 18.73 -28.43
N LYS A 85 -0.25 18.43 -29.60
CA LYS A 85 -0.78 17.51 -30.61
C LYS A 85 0.25 16.44 -30.96
N LEU A 86 -0.21 15.23 -31.25
CA LEU A 86 0.67 14.19 -31.79
C LEU A 86 1.15 14.55 -33.20
N PRO A 87 2.36 14.10 -33.58
CA PRO A 87 2.96 14.43 -34.88
C PRO A 87 2.18 13.74 -36.01
N THR A 88 1.93 14.48 -37.08
CA THR A 88 1.25 14.00 -38.27
C THR A 88 2.10 14.20 -39.54
N ALA A 89 2.97 15.20 -39.55
CA ALA A 89 3.89 15.44 -40.65
C ALA A 89 5.28 14.87 -40.35
N GLU A 90 6.09 14.64 -41.38
CA GLU A 90 7.43 14.02 -41.25
C GLU A 90 8.40 14.84 -40.41
N ASP A 91 8.23 16.15 -40.34
CA ASP A 91 9.04 17.09 -39.58
C ASP A 91 8.49 17.39 -38.17
N GLU A 92 7.43 16.73 -37.74
CA GLU A 92 6.81 16.96 -36.44
C GLU A 92 7.29 15.95 -35.39
N ILE A 93 7.44 16.43 -34.13
CA ILE A 93 7.90 15.62 -33.05
C ILE A 93 7.23 15.99 -31.70
N VAL A 94 7.07 15.02 -30.84
CA VAL A 94 6.70 15.20 -29.41
C VAL A 94 7.79 14.58 -28.55
N VAL A 95 8.34 15.34 -27.62
CA VAL A 95 9.47 14.92 -26.77
C VAL A 95 9.22 15.27 -25.33
N GLN A 96 10.05 14.72 -24.45
CA GLN A 96 10.03 15.01 -23.01
C GLN A 96 10.59 16.41 -22.73
N GLU A 97 10.06 17.08 -21.69
CA GLU A 97 10.54 18.40 -21.25
C GLU A 97 12.03 18.36 -20.87
N SER A 98 12.45 17.32 -20.14
CA SER A 98 13.83 17.13 -19.74
C SER A 98 14.80 16.96 -20.93
N PHE A 99 14.33 16.39 -22.03
CA PHE A 99 15.12 16.32 -23.28
C PHE A 99 15.30 17.69 -23.91
N LEU A 100 14.24 18.53 -23.96
CA LEU A 100 14.35 19.90 -24.45
C LEU A 100 15.35 20.72 -23.61
N ASP A 101 15.29 20.57 -22.30
CA ASP A 101 16.22 21.24 -21.38
C ASP A 101 17.68 20.82 -21.65
N SER A 102 17.93 19.53 -21.93
CA SER A 102 19.26 19.02 -22.27
C SER A 102 19.85 19.59 -23.58
N LEU A 103 18.95 20.00 -24.50
CA LEU A 103 19.31 20.64 -25.75
C LEU A 103 19.29 22.19 -25.66
N GLY A 104 18.86 22.76 -24.52
CA GLY A 104 18.76 24.21 -24.30
C GLY A 104 17.57 24.87 -24.98
N TYR A 105 16.50 24.12 -25.29
CA TYR A 105 15.26 24.64 -25.85
C TYR A 105 14.19 24.83 -24.76
N SER A 106 13.29 25.78 -25.00
CA SER A 106 12.11 26.00 -24.17
C SER A 106 10.97 25.01 -24.50
N THR A 107 9.94 25.00 -23.69
CA THR A 107 8.72 24.18 -23.90
C THR A 107 7.70 24.84 -24.85
N GLU A 108 8.10 25.87 -25.63
CA GLU A 108 7.21 26.59 -26.52
C GLU A 108 6.84 25.74 -27.76
N LEU A 109 5.53 25.44 -27.92
CA LEU A 109 5.05 24.62 -29.02
C LEU A 109 5.12 25.40 -30.35
N GLY A 110 5.46 24.67 -31.42
CA GLY A 110 5.58 25.21 -32.78
C GLY A 110 6.99 25.70 -33.14
N GLN A 111 7.93 25.74 -32.20
CA GLN A 111 9.33 26.03 -32.51
C GLN A 111 10.00 24.91 -33.28
N THR A 112 11.03 25.23 -34.05
CA THR A 112 11.89 24.23 -34.67
C THR A 112 13.06 23.92 -33.76
N ILE A 113 13.24 22.66 -33.43
CA ILE A 113 14.35 22.14 -32.64
C ILE A 113 15.32 21.40 -33.57
N LYS A 114 16.62 21.59 -33.33
CA LYS A 114 17.69 20.93 -34.08
C LYS A 114 18.25 19.81 -33.23
N ILE A 115 18.08 18.60 -33.70
CA ILE A 115 18.52 17.41 -32.99
C ILE A 115 19.76 16.87 -33.71
N PRO A 116 20.94 16.84 -33.06
CA PRO A 116 22.16 16.30 -33.66
C PRO A 116 22.10 14.77 -33.67
N PHE A 117 22.16 14.15 -34.84
CA PHE A 117 22.20 12.69 -34.97
C PHE A 117 23.64 12.16 -35.06
N SER A 118 23.80 10.87 -34.91
CA SER A 118 25.08 10.16 -35.01
C SER A 118 25.73 10.23 -36.39
N ASP A 119 24.96 10.57 -37.43
CA ASP A 119 25.45 10.84 -38.78
C ASP A 119 26.25 12.17 -38.90
N GLY A 120 26.31 12.95 -37.81
CA GLY A 120 26.97 14.26 -37.76
C GLY A 120 26.15 15.40 -38.33
N MET A 121 24.87 15.17 -38.72
CA MET A 121 23.97 16.21 -39.22
C MET A 121 22.94 16.57 -38.14
N ASN A 122 22.48 17.83 -38.24
CA ASN A 122 21.34 18.30 -37.46
C ASN A 122 20.05 18.07 -38.25
N HIS A 123 19.11 17.35 -37.62
CA HIS A 123 17.79 17.15 -38.15
C HIS A 123 16.83 18.18 -37.53
N ASP A 124 16.09 18.89 -38.37
CA ASP A 124 15.16 19.94 -37.94
C ASP A 124 13.78 19.32 -37.72
N PHE A 125 13.26 19.43 -36.51
CA PHE A 125 11.91 18.96 -36.13
C PHE A 125 11.10 20.13 -35.57
N ARG A 126 9.80 20.15 -35.89
CA ARG A 126 8.84 21.09 -35.31
C ARG A 126 8.20 20.45 -34.05
N LEU A 127 8.37 21.08 -32.92
CA LEU A 127 7.82 20.65 -31.66
C LEU A 127 6.30 20.82 -31.63
N THR A 128 5.52 19.75 -31.66
CA THR A 128 4.04 19.80 -31.67
C THR A 128 3.41 19.44 -30.32
N GLY A 129 4.16 18.81 -29.44
CA GLY A 129 3.70 18.47 -28.08
C GLY A 129 4.86 18.11 -27.17
N ILE A 130 4.52 17.93 -25.89
CA ILE A 130 5.47 17.58 -24.84
C ILE A 130 4.92 16.37 -24.10
N LEU A 131 5.75 15.34 -23.92
CA LEU A 131 5.45 14.20 -23.05
C LEU A 131 5.66 14.63 -21.58
N ASN A 132 4.61 14.54 -20.78
CA ASN A 132 4.64 14.86 -19.36
C ASN A 132 4.93 13.58 -18.55
N VAL A 133 6.10 12.99 -18.76
CA VAL A 133 6.57 11.82 -18.05
C VAL A 133 7.80 12.22 -17.25
N GLU A 134 7.74 12.04 -15.94
CA GLU A 134 8.94 12.14 -15.10
C GLU A 134 9.76 10.87 -15.35
N THR A 135 10.85 10.99 -16.06
CA THR A 135 11.82 9.91 -16.19
C THR A 135 12.64 9.84 -14.92
N GLY A 136 12.55 8.69 -14.22
CA GLY A 136 13.53 8.35 -13.19
C GLY A 136 14.90 7.99 -13.77
N ASP A 137 14.98 7.73 -15.08
CA ASP A 137 16.19 7.29 -15.76
C ASP A 137 16.95 8.49 -16.31
N ILE A 138 18.07 8.80 -15.70
CA ILE A 138 19.02 9.80 -16.18
C ILE A 138 19.64 9.25 -17.48
N GLY A 139 19.42 9.97 -18.59
CA GLY A 139 20.08 9.69 -19.85
C GLY A 139 19.29 8.93 -20.91
N ARG A 140 17.98 8.70 -20.73
CA ARG A 140 17.10 8.13 -21.77
C ARG A 140 15.86 8.97 -22.01
N TYR A 141 15.56 9.20 -23.26
CA TYR A 141 14.41 10.00 -23.67
C TYR A 141 13.60 9.28 -24.75
N THR A 142 12.32 9.55 -24.77
CA THR A 142 11.41 9.08 -25.82
C THR A 142 10.96 10.26 -26.67
N ALA A 143 11.08 10.10 -27.97
CA ALA A 143 10.62 11.05 -28.96
C ALA A 143 9.52 10.37 -29.81
N ILE A 144 8.30 10.90 -29.77
CA ILE A 144 7.22 10.41 -30.62
C ILE A 144 7.30 11.08 -31.97
N ILE A 145 7.35 10.25 -33.00
CA ILE A 145 7.41 10.67 -34.43
C ILE A 145 6.11 10.32 -35.15
N SER A 146 5.92 10.89 -36.34
CA SER A 146 4.75 10.65 -37.17
C SER A 146 4.82 9.29 -37.88
N LYS A 147 3.65 8.74 -38.22
CA LYS A 147 3.53 7.55 -39.08
C LYS A 147 4.08 7.79 -40.49
N GLU A 148 4.00 9.03 -40.97
CA GLU A 148 4.55 9.45 -42.24
C GLU A 148 6.07 9.37 -42.28
N LEU A 149 6.75 9.79 -41.21
CA LEU A 149 8.21 9.64 -41.10
C LEU A 149 8.64 8.18 -41.08
N VAL A 150 7.89 7.31 -40.36
CA VAL A 150 8.13 5.86 -40.38
C VAL A 150 7.99 5.29 -41.78
N LYS A 151 6.93 5.66 -42.52
CA LYS A 151 6.73 5.21 -43.91
C LYS A 151 7.81 5.70 -44.87
N GLN A 152 8.30 6.91 -44.67
CA GLN A 152 9.39 7.48 -45.48
C GLN A 152 10.70 6.71 -45.28
N GLN A 153 11.00 6.36 -44.03
CA GLN A 153 12.25 5.66 -43.69
C GLN A 153 12.23 4.18 -44.02
N TYR A 154 11.10 3.48 -43.70
CA TYR A 154 10.99 2.01 -43.77
C TYR A 154 10.13 1.51 -44.92
N GLY A 155 9.47 2.41 -45.63
CA GLY A 155 8.63 2.08 -46.80
C GLY A 155 7.16 1.86 -46.43
N ASN A 156 6.30 1.81 -47.46
CA ASN A 156 4.85 1.70 -47.29
C ASN A 156 4.38 0.32 -46.80
N ASN A 157 5.26 -0.70 -46.76
CA ASN A 157 4.95 -2.06 -46.30
C ASN A 157 5.45 -2.29 -44.86
N THR A 158 5.74 -1.22 -44.14
CA THR A 158 6.17 -1.33 -42.73
C THR A 158 5.10 -2.02 -41.91
N VAL A 159 5.50 -3.00 -41.16
CA VAL A 159 4.66 -3.72 -40.18
C VAL A 159 4.78 -3.02 -38.84
N ILE A 160 3.68 -2.94 -38.10
CA ILE A 160 3.61 -2.30 -36.78
C ILE A 160 2.92 -3.21 -35.79
N ASP A 161 3.07 -2.93 -34.54
CA ASP A 161 2.44 -3.69 -33.44
C ASP A 161 1.09 -3.07 -33.08
N TYR A 162 0.11 -3.95 -32.87
CA TYR A 162 -1.24 -3.55 -32.49
C TYR A 162 -1.58 -4.13 -31.10
N TYR A 163 -1.82 -3.25 -30.16
CA TYR A 163 -2.18 -3.54 -28.78
C TYR A 163 -3.68 -3.41 -28.60
N LEU A 164 -4.36 -4.48 -28.24
CA LEU A 164 -5.82 -4.55 -28.17
C LEU A 164 -6.32 -4.55 -26.72
N GLY A 165 -7.17 -3.58 -26.40
CA GLY A 165 -7.96 -3.59 -25.19
C GLY A 165 -9.37 -4.12 -25.45
N LEU A 166 -9.77 -5.20 -24.79
CA LEU A 166 -11.08 -5.82 -24.95
C LEU A 166 -12.14 -5.15 -24.06
N LYS A 167 -13.39 -5.08 -24.57
CA LYS A 167 -14.51 -4.44 -23.83
C LYS A 167 -14.87 -5.16 -22.54
N ASP A 168 -14.85 -6.48 -22.54
CA ASP A 168 -15.28 -7.31 -21.41
C ASP A 168 -14.12 -8.10 -20.79
N ALA A 169 -12.88 -7.64 -20.96
CA ALA A 169 -11.68 -8.30 -20.45
C ALA A 169 -11.73 -8.61 -18.93
N GLN A 170 -12.53 -7.85 -18.17
CA GLN A 170 -12.69 -8.09 -16.73
C GLN A 170 -13.44 -9.39 -16.41
N ASN A 171 -14.29 -9.87 -17.31
CA ASN A 171 -15.09 -11.07 -17.12
C ASN A 171 -14.55 -12.27 -17.92
N MET A 172 -13.61 -12.05 -18.83
CA MET A 172 -12.95 -13.09 -19.62
C MET A 172 -11.90 -13.82 -18.79
N SER A 173 -11.77 -15.12 -19.03
CA SER A 173 -10.62 -15.91 -18.62
C SER A 173 -9.47 -15.73 -19.62
N GLU A 174 -8.27 -16.18 -19.27
CA GLU A 174 -7.14 -16.20 -20.21
C GLU A 174 -7.43 -17.11 -21.40
N GLU A 175 -8.05 -18.27 -21.15
CA GLU A 175 -8.48 -19.20 -22.20
C GLU A 175 -9.45 -18.56 -23.21
N ASP A 176 -10.48 -17.83 -22.70
CA ASP A 176 -11.44 -17.12 -23.57
C ASP A 176 -10.75 -16.05 -24.43
N ALA A 177 -9.77 -15.34 -23.85
CA ALA A 177 -9.01 -14.32 -24.57
C ALA A 177 -8.07 -14.92 -25.62
N THR A 178 -7.45 -16.05 -25.31
CA THR A 178 -6.61 -16.81 -26.24
C THR A 178 -7.43 -17.35 -27.38
N GLU A 179 -8.57 -17.99 -27.10
CA GLU A 179 -9.48 -18.47 -28.15
C GLU A 179 -9.96 -17.35 -29.07
N TYR A 180 -10.32 -16.19 -28.49
CA TYR A 180 -10.71 -15.03 -29.27
C TYR A 180 -9.57 -14.49 -30.12
N ALA A 181 -8.34 -14.40 -29.58
CA ALA A 181 -7.16 -13.95 -30.30
C ALA A 181 -6.84 -14.85 -31.49
N ASP A 182 -6.87 -16.17 -31.29
CA ASP A 182 -6.60 -17.16 -32.32
C ASP A 182 -7.64 -17.16 -33.45
N ILE A 183 -8.92 -17.04 -33.09
CA ILE A 183 -10.01 -16.95 -34.09
C ILE A 183 -9.81 -15.68 -34.94
N LEU A 184 -9.52 -14.57 -34.32
CA LEU A 184 -9.33 -13.29 -35.01
C LEU A 184 -8.06 -13.32 -35.89
N ALA A 185 -6.97 -13.89 -35.39
CA ALA A 185 -5.73 -14.05 -36.15
C ALA A 185 -5.95 -14.91 -37.41
N LYS A 186 -6.67 -16.04 -37.29
CA LYS A 186 -7.03 -16.88 -38.46
C LYS A 186 -7.90 -16.14 -39.46
N GLN A 187 -8.84 -15.30 -39.02
CA GLN A 187 -9.70 -14.50 -39.91
C GLN A 187 -8.90 -13.45 -40.69
N LEU A 188 -7.89 -12.85 -40.02
CA LEU A 188 -7.04 -11.82 -40.60
C LEU A 188 -5.78 -12.35 -41.25
N HIS A 189 -5.58 -13.68 -41.28
CA HIS A 189 -4.39 -14.34 -41.80
C HIS A 189 -3.09 -13.95 -41.13
N ILE A 190 -3.15 -13.60 -39.83
CA ILE A 190 -1.99 -13.29 -38.98
C ILE A 190 -1.37 -14.62 -38.54
N PRO A 191 -0.04 -14.81 -38.66
CA PRO A 191 0.64 -15.99 -38.18
C PRO A 191 0.46 -16.16 -36.64
N ASP A 192 0.36 -17.39 -36.18
CA ASP A 192 0.17 -17.69 -34.76
C ASP A 192 1.35 -17.15 -33.89
N ASP A 193 2.56 -17.14 -34.46
CA ASP A 193 3.77 -16.60 -33.80
C ASP A 193 3.72 -15.07 -33.56
N ASN A 194 2.83 -14.37 -34.26
CA ASN A 194 2.64 -12.93 -34.11
C ASN A 194 1.53 -12.57 -33.12
N VAL A 195 0.97 -13.54 -32.41
CA VAL A 195 -0.14 -13.36 -31.47
C VAL A 195 0.35 -13.57 -30.04
N ILE A 196 0.22 -12.56 -29.21
CA ILE A 196 0.55 -12.67 -27.77
C ILE A 196 -0.67 -12.30 -26.94
N VAL A 197 -1.09 -13.23 -26.09
CA VAL A 197 -2.08 -12.96 -25.03
C VAL A 197 -1.31 -12.71 -23.74
N ARG A 198 -1.58 -11.57 -23.10
CA ARG A 198 -0.84 -11.15 -21.90
C ARG A 198 -1.37 -11.88 -20.65
N SER A 199 -0.79 -13.02 -20.32
CA SER A 199 -1.10 -13.81 -19.13
C SER A 199 -0.98 -13.01 -17.84
N THR A 200 -0.02 -12.10 -17.76
CA THR A 200 0.17 -11.22 -16.60
C THR A 200 -1.07 -10.39 -16.26
N TYR A 201 -1.87 -9.99 -17.26
CA TYR A 201 -3.15 -9.31 -17.03
C TYR A 201 -4.14 -10.19 -16.27
N PHE A 202 -4.24 -11.46 -16.64
CA PHE A 202 -5.20 -12.43 -16.10
C PHE A 202 -4.76 -12.94 -14.72
N ASN A 203 -3.46 -13.12 -14.50
CA ASN A 203 -2.87 -13.57 -13.23
C ASN A 203 -3.04 -12.54 -12.11
N VAL A 204 -2.72 -11.27 -12.34
CA VAL A 204 -2.92 -10.18 -11.37
C VAL A 204 -4.39 -10.06 -10.92
N LYS A 205 -5.33 -10.46 -11.76
CA LYS A 205 -6.76 -10.46 -11.46
C LYS A 205 -7.14 -11.50 -10.39
N SER A 206 -6.45 -12.62 -10.31
CA SER A 206 -6.81 -13.75 -9.44
C SER A 206 -6.24 -13.66 -8.01
N GLU A 207 -5.09 -13.06 -7.81
CA GLU A 207 -4.33 -13.18 -6.56
C GLU A 207 -4.78 -12.29 -5.38
N ASN A 208 -5.36 -11.11 -5.60
CA ASN A 208 -5.36 -10.07 -4.56
C ASN A 208 -6.68 -9.79 -3.84
N SER A 209 -7.77 -10.52 -4.05
CA SER A 209 -9.08 -10.04 -3.57
C SER A 209 -9.52 -10.50 -2.17
N GLY A 210 -9.08 -11.63 -1.67
CA GLY A 210 -9.62 -12.23 -0.44
C GLY A 210 -8.99 -11.73 0.86
N SER A 211 -7.68 -11.76 0.94
CA SER A 211 -6.92 -11.45 2.16
C SER A 211 -6.84 -9.95 2.43
N GLU A 212 -6.68 -9.12 1.41
CA GLU A 212 -6.77 -7.66 1.55
C GLU A 212 -8.16 -7.23 2.03
N MET A 213 -9.21 -7.80 1.46
CA MET A 213 -10.59 -7.50 1.88
C MET A 213 -10.83 -7.90 3.33
N LEU A 214 -10.28 -9.04 3.78
CA LEU A 214 -10.33 -9.47 5.17
C LEU A 214 -9.62 -8.48 6.09
N PHE A 215 -8.46 -7.97 5.71
CA PHE A 215 -7.72 -6.97 6.47
C PHE A 215 -8.52 -5.68 6.67
N TYR A 216 -9.07 -5.09 5.60
CA TYR A 216 -9.92 -3.90 5.70
C TYR A 216 -11.20 -4.16 6.50
N PHE A 217 -11.77 -5.35 6.39
CA PHE A 217 -12.93 -5.75 7.17
C PHE A 217 -12.63 -5.79 8.66
N VAL A 218 -11.48 -6.37 9.07
CA VAL A 218 -11.06 -6.44 10.49
C VAL A 218 -10.89 -5.04 11.07
N ILE A 219 -10.17 -4.15 10.39
CA ILE A 219 -9.97 -2.76 10.85
C ILE A 219 -11.31 -2.01 10.91
N GLY A 220 -12.15 -2.16 9.88
CA GLY A 220 -13.49 -1.56 9.84
C GLY A 220 -14.37 -2.04 10.99
N PHE A 221 -14.36 -3.34 11.29
CA PHE A 221 -15.13 -3.95 12.37
C PHE A 221 -14.66 -3.49 13.77
N VAL A 222 -13.35 -3.43 13.99
CA VAL A 222 -12.78 -2.89 15.24
C VAL A 222 -13.20 -1.42 15.42
N THR A 223 -13.09 -0.63 14.35
CA THR A 223 -13.50 0.79 14.35
C THR A 223 -14.99 0.95 14.64
N PHE A 224 -15.83 0.09 14.07
CA PHE A 224 -17.29 0.09 14.27
C PHE A 224 -17.65 -0.18 15.72
N ILE A 225 -17.13 -1.25 16.33
CA ILE A 225 -17.40 -1.60 17.74
C ILE A 225 -16.96 -0.48 18.67
N GLY A 226 -15.74 0.01 18.49
CA GLY A 226 -15.19 1.02 19.38
C GLY A 226 -15.91 2.36 19.28
N SER A 227 -16.28 2.79 18.08
CA SER A 227 -17.11 3.99 17.92
C SER A 227 -18.44 3.85 18.66
N GLY A 228 -19.06 2.68 18.64
CA GLY A 228 -20.26 2.38 19.38
C GLY A 228 -20.11 2.50 20.89
N ILE A 229 -18.99 2.02 21.43
CA ILE A 229 -18.66 2.14 22.86
C ILE A 229 -18.52 3.61 23.26
N VAL A 230 -17.84 4.40 22.46
CA VAL A 230 -17.66 5.84 22.72
C VAL A 230 -19.00 6.57 22.71
N ILE A 231 -19.81 6.36 21.66
CA ILE A 231 -21.14 6.97 21.53
C ILE A 231 -22.04 6.55 22.71
N TYR A 232 -22.07 5.25 23.03
CA TYR A 232 -22.81 4.74 24.17
C TYR A 232 -22.39 5.40 25.47
N SER A 233 -21.08 5.54 25.72
CA SER A 233 -20.50 6.19 26.90
C SER A 233 -20.97 7.63 27.05
N ILE A 234 -20.89 8.42 25.98
CA ILE A 234 -21.31 9.84 25.99
C ILE A 234 -22.79 9.99 26.28
N PHE A 235 -23.66 9.22 25.59
CA PHE A 235 -25.11 9.26 25.83
C PHE A 235 -25.49 8.74 27.20
N TYR A 236 -24.81 7.70 27.71
CA TYR A 236 -25.06 7.19 29.04
C TYR A 236 -24.76 8.24 30.12
N ILE A 237 -23.65 8.96 29.99
CA ILE A 237 -23.27 10.03 30.95
C ILE A 237 -24.23 11.21 30.81
N SER A 238 -24.57 11.65 29.59
CA SER A 238 -25.53 12.73 29.34
C SER A 238 -26.90 12.44 29.94
N VAL A 239 -27.42 11.23 29.71
CA VAL A 239 -28.70 10.81 30.29
C VAL A 239 -28.63 10.73 31.81
N ALA A 240 -27.53 10.20 32.36
CA ALA A 240 -27.35 10.09 33.82
C ALA A 240 -27.30 11.47 34.49
N SER A 241 -26.67 12.46 33.87
CA SER A 241 -26.62 13.84 34.39
C SER A 241 -27.99 14.55 34.33
N ASN A 242 -28.82 14.18 33.36
CA ASN A 242 -30.14 14.80 33.15
C ASN A 242 -31.30 14.04 33.82
N ILE A 243 -31.04 12.99 34.60
CA ILE A 243 -32.12 12.16 35.24
C ILE A 243 -33.04 13.00 36.07
N ARG A 244 -32.53 14.00 36.81
CA ARG A 244 -33.37 14.90 37.62
C ARG A 244 -34.35 15.72 36.76
N ASN A 245 -33.87 16.24 35.64
CA ASN A 245 -34.69 16.99 34.68
C ASN A 245 -35.77 16.12 34.07
N TYR A 246 -35.47 14.85 33.72
CA TYR A 246 -36.48 13.90 33.22
C TYR A 246 -37.51 13.56 34.31
N GLY A 247 -37.08 13.47 35.56
CA GLY A 247 -37.99 13.26 36.69
C GLY A 247 -38.94 14.45 36.90
N GLN A 248 -38.45 15.68 36.83
CA GLN A 248 -39.25 16.89 36.89
C GLN A 248 -40.27 16.96 35.76
N LEU A 249 -39.87 16.63 34.52
CA LEU A 249 -40.80 16.54 33.40
C LEU A 249 -41.91 15.52 33.65
N ARG A 250 -41.60 14.40 34.31
CA ARG A 250 -42.62 13.40 34.68
C ARG A 250 -43.57 13.86 35.79
N THR A 251 -43.17 14.71 36.72
CA THR A 251 -44.06 15.30 37.71
C THR A 251 -45.11 16.22 37.08
N ILE A 252 -44.75 16.85 35.95
CA ILE A 252 -45.67 17.74 35.17
C ILE A 252 -46.54 16.92 34.20
N GLY A 253 -46.45 15.56 34.21
CA GLY A 253 -47.35 14.69 33.43
C GLY A 253 -46.73 14.10 32.14
N THR A 254 -45.43 14.31 31.87
CA THR A 254 -44.77 13.75 30.66
C THR A 254 -44.72 12.22 30.73
N THR A 255 -45.17 11.54 29.68
CA THR A 255 -45.19 10.08 29.60
C THR A 255 -43.83 9.49 29.27
N LYS A 256 -43.61 8.20 29.64
CA LYS A 256 -42.40 7.46 29.28
C LYS A 256 -42.13 7.48 27.77
N ARG A 257 -43.15 7.43 26.93
CA ARG A 257 -43.03 7.48 25.46
C ARG A 257 -42.51 8.84 24.97
N GLN A 258 -42.99 9.92 25.60
CA GLN A 258 -42.55 11.28 25.25
C GLN A 258 -41.10 11.51 25.61
N ILE A 259 -40.64 11.07 26.79
CA ILE A 259 -39.23 11.15 27.19
C ILE A 259 -38.34 10.34 26.22
N LYS A 260 -38.75 9.08 25.87
CA LYS A 260 -38.05 8.31 24.86
C LYS A 260 -37.94 9.06 23.53
N LYS A 261 -39.06 9.60 23.04
CA LYS A 261 -39.13 10.34 21.77
C LYS A 261 -38.23 11.57 21.80
N MET A 262 -38.15 12.28 22.93
CA MET A 262 -37.30 13.46 23.12
C MET A 262 -35.81 13.10 23.01
N VAL A 263 -35.36 12.09 23.77
CA VAL A 263 -33.95 11.68 23.77
C VAL A 263 -33.53 11.04 22.41
N TYR A 264 -34.44 10.26 21.79
CA TYR A 264 -34.17 9.76 20.44
C TYR A 264 -34.09 10.87 19.39
N ARG A 265 -34.93 11.94 19.52
CA ARG A 265 -34.88 13.10 18.61
C ARG A 265 -33.58 13.87 18.74
N GLU A 266 -33.11 14.07 19.96
CA GLU A 266 -31.82 14.67 20.25
C GLU A 266 -30.71 13.82 19.64
N GLY A 267 -30.69 12.50 19.89
CA GLY A 267 -29.71 11.58 19.31
C GLY A 267 -29.73 11.55 17.78
N LYS A 268 -30.90 11.59 17.15
CA LYS A 268 -31.00 11.65 15.67
C LYS A 268 -30.47 12.96 15.10
N LEU A 269 -30.71 14.08 15.76
CA LEU A 269 -30.20 15.36 15.31
C LEU A 269 -28.69 15.44 15.40
N LEU A 270 -28.13 15.00 16.53
CA LEU A 270 -26.67 14.91 16.70
C LEU A 270 -26.05 13.93 15.71
N ALA A 271 -26.72 12.79 15.47
CA ALA A 271 -26.29 11.83 14.45
C ALA A 271 -26.29 12.45 13.04
N ALA A 272 -27.35 13.15 12.67
CA ALA A 272 -27.45 13.77 11.35
C ALA A 272 -26.30 14.76 11.11
N VAL A 273 -26.01 15.64 12.07
CA VAL A 273 -24.90 16.60 11.94
C VAL A 273 -23.53 15.89 11.98
N GLY A 274 -23.32 15.03 12.97
CA GLY A 274 -22.02 14.39 13.16
C GLY A 274 -21.67 13.40 12.03
N ILE A 275 -22.64 12.64 11.54
CA ILE A 275 -22.42 11.71 10.42
C ILE A 275 -22.13 12.49 9.15
N SER A 276 -22.87 13.56 8.85
CA SER A 276 -22.64 14.38 7.64
C SER A 276 -21.22 14.97 7.64
N ILE A 277 -20.79 15.57 8.74
CA ILE A 277 -19.42 16.11 8.86
C ILE A 277 -18.39 14.97 8.74
N GLY A 278 -18.62 13.85 9.43
CA GLY A 278 -17.71 12.70 9.40
C GLY A 278 -17.59 12.08 8.01
N LEU A 279 -18.66 12.02 7.23
CA LEU A 279 -18.65 11.52 5.86
C LEU A 279 -17.93 12.49 4.91
N ILE A 280 -18.13 13.80 5.05
CA ILE A 280 -17.40 14.80 4.24
C ILE A 280 -15.90 14.68 4.47
N ILE A 281 -15.46 14.69 5.73
CA ILE A 281 -14.03 14.55 6.07
C ILE A 281 -13.49 13.19 5.58
N GLY A 282 -14.25 12.11 5.74
CA GLY A 282 -13.82 10.78 5.29
C GLY A 282 -13.70 10.67 3.77
N ASN A 283 -14.57 11.35 3.01
CA ASN A 283 -14.47 11.43 1.54
C ASN A 283 -13.26 12.26 1.10
N VAL A 284 -13.00 13.39 1.77
CA VAL A 284 -11.82 14.22 1.49
C VAL A 284 -10.53 13.41 1.72
N ILE A 285 -10.41 12.71 2.85
CA ILE A 285 -9.26 11.86 3.14
C ILE A 285 -9.15 10.73 2.11
N GLY A 286 -10.25 10.05 1.77
CA GLY A 286 -10.28 8.97 0.78
C GLY A 286 -9.82 9.44 -0.60
N TYR A 287 -10.23 10.64 -1.02
CA TYR A 287 -9.79 11.25 -2.28
C TYR A 287 -8.28 11.52 -2.29
N PHE A 288 -7.74 12.13 -1.23
CA PHE A 288 -6.30 12.42 -1.15
C PHE A 288 -5.42 11.17 -1.05
N LEU A 289 -5.95 10.07 -0.49
CA LEU A 289 -5.20 8.82 -0.40
C LEU A 289 -5.06 8.11 -1.76
N ILE A 290 -6.11 8.13 -2.59
CA ILE A 290 -6.12 7.46 -3.91
C ILE A 290 -6.92 8.30 -4.91
N PRO A 291 -6.33 9.38 -5.47
CA PRO A 291 -7.02 10.21 -6.46
C PRO A 291 -7.39 9.42 -7.74
N GLU A 292 -6.50 8.54 -8.19
CA GLU A 292 -6.66 7.74 -9.41
C GLU A 292 -7.74 6.64 -9.30
N GLY A 293 -8.02 6.17 -8.07
CA GLY A 293 -9.09 5.21 -7.77
C GLY A 293 -10.43 5.86 -7.46
N TRP A 294 -10.51 7.19 -7.49
CA TRP A 294 -11.72 7.92 -7.15
C TRP A 294 -12.75 7.86 -8.28
N TYR A 295 -13.85 7.19 -8.01
CA TYR A 295 -15.01 7.16 -8.90
C TYR A 295 -16.26 7.65 -8.16
N TRP A 296 -16.89 8.72 -8.65
CA TRP A 296 -17.95 9.43 -7.95
C TRP A 296 -19.14 8.55 -7.55
N LEU A 297 -19.55 7.61 -8.42
CA LEU A 297 -20.68 6.71 -8.17
C LEU A 297 -20.36 5.70 -7.05
N THR A 298 -19.20 5.07 -7.10
CA THR A 298 -18.72 4.15 -6.05
C THR A 298 -18.56 4.88 -4.73
N SER A 299 -17.96 6.08 -4.74
CA SER A 299 -17.80 6.91 -3.55
C SER A 299 -19.14 7.31 -2.95
N LEU A 300 -20.14 7.61 -3.78
CA LEU A 300 -21.50 7.90 -3.33
C LEU A 300 -22.15 6.67 -2.67
N CYS A 301 -22.09 5.50 -3.31
CA CYS A 301 -22.63 4.25 -2.76
C CYS A 301 -21.99 3.89 -1.41
N VAL A 302 -20.66 3.96 -1.32
CA VAL A 302 -19.89 3.73 -0.08
C VAL A 302 -20.28 4.74 0.99
N THR A 303 -20.40 6.02 0.62
CA THR A 303 -20.78 7.10 1.55
C THR A 303 -22.18 6.85 2.13
N ILE A 304 -23.17 6.48 1.29
CA ILE A 304 -24.53 6.13 1.74
C ILE A 304 -24.49 4.90 2.64
N GLY A 305 -23.77 3.86 2.26
CA GLY A 305 -23.59 2.65 3.06
C GLY A 305 -22.97 2.93 4.43
N CYS A 306 -21.86 3.65 4.48
CA CYS A 306 -21.19 4.08 5.71
C CYS A 306 -22.12 4.97 6.57
N GLY A 307 -22.87 5.87 5.95
CA GLY A 307 -23.87 6.71 6.63
C GLY A 307 -24.98 5.89 7.29
N PHE A 308 -25.51 4.91 6.59
CA PHE A 308 -26.52 3.98 7.12
C PHE A 308 -25.96 3.15 8.28
N PHE A 309 -24.74 2.60 8.13
CA PHE A 309 -24.04 1.86 9.20
C PHE A 309 -23.81 2.73 10.43
N ALA A 310 -23.28 3.94 10.24
CA ALA A 310 -23.04 4.88 11.33
C ALA A 310 -24.33 5.27 12.05
N PHE A 311 -25.41 5.54 11.30
CA PHE A 311 -26.71 5.84 11.86
C PHE A 311 -27.28 4.68 12.69
N THR A 312 -27.20 3.47 12.15
CA THR A 312 -27.62 2.25 12.86
C THR A 312 -26.86 2.07 14.16
N MET A 313 -25.53 2.29 14.12
CA MET A 313 -24.69 2.21 15.31
C MET A 313 -25.07 3.23 16.37
N VAL A 314 -25.33 4.49 15.98
CA VAL A 314 -25.82 5.51 16.91
C VAL A 314 -27.15 5.06 17.53
N MET A 315 -28.10 4.57 16.75
CA MET A 315 -29.40 4.14 17.25
C MET A 315 -29.30 2.97 18.23
N LEU A 316 -28.42 2.00 17.96
CA LEU A 316 -28.13 0.90 18.88
C LEU A 316 -27.48 1.39 20.18
N SER A 317 -26.50 2.29 20.07
CA SER A 317 -25.76 2.83 21.21
C SER A 317 -26.66 3.65 22.16
N ILE A 318 -27.58 4.44 21.64
CA ILE A 318 -28.48 5.25 22.48
C ILE A 318 -29.68 4.48 23.05
N HIS A 319 -29.97 3.29 22.55
CA HIS A 319 -31.15 2.52 22.95
C HIS A 319 -31.25 2.25 24.47
N THR A 320 -30.16 1.80 25.06
CA THR A 320 -30.09 1.49 26.51
C THR A 320 -30.14 2.74 27.37
N PRO A 321 -29.38 3.84 27.10
CA PRO A 321 -29.53 5.11 27.79
C PRO A 321 -30.93 5.64 27.76
N VAL A 322 -31.60 5.60 26.59
CA VAL A 322 -33.00 6.07 26.41
C VAL A 322 -33.97 5.26 27.27
N LYS A 323 -33.81 3.94 27.34
CA LYS A 323 -34.62 3.09 28.24
C LYS A 323 -34.46 3.52 29.70
N LYS A 324 -33.24 3.81 30.13
CA LYS A 324 -32.95 4.27 31.49
C LYS A 324 -33.57 5.61 31.79
N ALA A 325 -33.40 6.62 30.89
CA ALA A 325 -34.06 7.92 31.01
C ALA A 325 -35.57 7.83 31.24
N ALA A 326 -36.21 6.96 30.49
CA ALA A 326 -37.68 6.79 30.54
C ALA A 326 -38.17 5.94 31.72
N ALA A 327 -37.31 5.11 32.34
CA ALA A 327 -37.69 4.23 33.44
C ALA A 327 -37.77 4.96 34.79
N VAL A 328 -37.07 6.09 34.93
CA VAL A 328 -36.97 6.84 36.19
C VAL A 328 -38.35 7.31 36.67
N SER A 329 -38.73 6.98 37.92
CA SER A 329 -39.96 7.48 38.54
C SER A 329 -39.77 8.91 39.09
N PRO A 330 -40.83 9.74 39.21
CA PRO A 330 -40.73 11.08 39.80
C PRO A 330 -40.10 11.09 41.19
N MET A 331 -40.51 10.15 42.04
CA MET A 331 -39.95 10.00 43.40
C MET A 331 -38.49 9.54 43.40
N GLU A 332 -38.14 8.67 42.46
CA GLU A 332 -36.76 8.20 42.29
C GLU A 332 -35.83 9.29 41.75
N ALA A 333 -36.34 10.18 40.87
CA ALA A 333 -35.61 11.31 40.33
C ALA A 333 -35.33 12.40 41.37
N LEU A 334 -36.29 12.66 42.27
CA LEU A 334 -36.13 13.62 43.37
C LEU A 334 -35.15 13.09 44.45
N ARG A 335 -35.11 11.76 44.62
CA ARG A 335 -34.17 11.05 45.51
C ARG A 335 -32.92 10.52 44.80
N TYR A 336 -32.82 10.82 43.51
CA TYR A 336 -31.68 10.35 42.73
C TYR A 336 -30.41 11.10 43.17
N SER A 337 -29.86 10.58 44.25
CA SER A 337 -28.42 10.64 44.40
C SER A 337 -27.86 9.48 43.53
N ASP A 338 -26.74 9.66 42.92
CA ASP A 338 -26.01 8.56 42.20
C ASP A 338 -25.73 7.33 43.12
N TYR A 339 -26.47 7.23 44.19
CA TYR A 339 -26.29 6.49 45.42
C TYR A 339 -27.21 5.26 45.54
N LYS A 340 -27.36 4.45 44.51
CA LYS A 340 -27.91 3.10 44.66
C LYS A 340 -26.78 2.08 44.83
N GLY A 341 -26.06 2.18 45.93
CA GLY A 341 -25.38 1.04 46.49
C GLY A 341 -26.43 0.15 47.14
N LYS A 342 -26.72 -1.06 46.62
CA LYS A 342 -27.20 -2.14 47.42
C LYS A 342 -26.12 -2.34 48.50
N SER A 343 -26.38 -1.89 49.71
CA SER A 343 -25.56 -2.24 50.86
C SER A 343 -25.70 -3.75 51.02
N LYS A 344 -24.78 -4.52 50.45
CA LYS A 344 -24.42 -5.78 51.08
C LYS A 344 -23.79 -5.33 52.40
N GLU A 345 -24.42 -5.62 53.50
CA GLU A 345 -23.82 -5.61 54.81
C GLU A 345 -22.57 -6.51 54.79
N SER A 346 -21.46 -5.95 54.36
CA SER A 346 -20.17 -6.51 54.69
C SER A 346 -19.70 -5.74 55.91
N SER A 347 -19.78 -6.36 57.04
CA SER A 347 -19.01 -6.04 58.27
C SER A 347 -17.51 -6.07 57.96
N ALA A 348 -17.06 -5.15 57.11
CA ALA A 348 -15.66 -4.90 56.88
C ALA A 348 -15.15 -4.03 58.02
N LEU A 349 -14.52 -4.68 58.96
CA LEU A 349 -13.64 -4.10 59.97
C LEU A 349 -12.97 -2.80 59.50
N TYR A 350 -12.99 -1.80 60.37
CA TYR A 350 -12.41 -0.52 60.25
C TYR A 350 -10.97 -0.52 59.71
N ARG A 351 -10.81 -0.55 58.39
CA ARG A 351 -9.55 -0.19 57.73
C ARG A 351 -9.41 1.33 57.76
N LYS A 352 -8.22 1.82 58.12
CA LYS A 352 -7.89 3.26 58.11
C LYS A 352 -8.39 3.87 56.77
N ILE A 353 -9.23 4.89 56.86
CA ILE A 353 -9.73 5.63 55.71
C ILE A 353 -8.56 6.44 55.12
N THR A 354 -8.02 5.99 54.00
CA THR A 354 -6.95 6.66 53.25
C THR A 354 -7.49 7.24 51.95
N PRO A 355 -6.86 8.27 51.38
CA PRO A 355 -7.25 8.83 50.10
C PRO A 355 -7.36 7.76 48.98
N ALA A 356 -6.48 6.74 48.97
CA ALA A 356 -6.50 5.64 48.03
C ALA A 356 -7.72 4.71 48.24
N SER A 357 -8.08 4.41 49.51
CA SER A 357 -9.27 3.58 49.80
C SER A 357 -10.56 4.31 49.40
N LEU A 358 -10.64 5.61 49.63
CA LEU A 358 -11.75 6.46 49.17
C LEU A 358 -11.86 6.46 47.67
N ALA A 359 -10.75 6.62 46.92
CA ALA A 359 -10.72 6.58 45.46
C ALA A 359 -11.25 5.23 44.94
N LYS A 360 -10.76 4.08 45.50
CA LYS A 360 -11.21 2.76 45.12
C LYS A 360 -12.70 2.54 45.40
N MET A 361 -13.19 3.02 46.55
CA MET A 361 -14.60 2.96 46.91
C MET A 361 -15.48 3.75 45.96
N ASN A 362 -15.04 4.95 45.55
CA ASN A 362 -15.73 5.80 44.57
C ASN A 362 -15.88 5.12 43.21
N LEU A 363 -14.78 4.55 42.70
CA LEU A 363 -14.79 3.80 41.46
C LEU A 363 -15.71 2.59 41.50
N SER A 364 -15.73 1.87 42.65
CA SER A 364 -16.59 0.70 42.85
C SER A 364 -18.08 1.05 42.94
N ARG A 365 -18.42 2.25 43.39
CA ARG A 365 -19.80 2.72 43.47
C ARG A 365 -20.39 3.03 42.06
N GLN A 366 -19.58 3.54 41.16
CA GLN A 366 -19.98 3.92 39.81
C GLN A 366 -19.36 3.00 38.74
N LYS A 367 -19.36 1.67 39.00
CA LYS A 367 -18.69 0.67 38.14
C LYS A 367 -18.96 0.86 36.65
N THR A 368 -20.24 1.01 36.27
CA THR A 368 -20.61 1.14 34.86
C THR A 368 -20.00 2.38 34.21
N LYS A 369 -20.05 3.54 34.87
CA LYS A 369 -19.43 4.76 34.34
C LYS A 369 -17.89 4.60 34.22
N SER A 370 -17.25 4.06 35.28
CA SER A 370 -15.81 3.85 35.31
C SER A 370 -15.35 2.89 34.20
N ILE A 371 -16.05 1.77 34.03
CA ILE A 371 -15.75 0.81 32.99
C ILE A 371 -15.89 1.44 31.59
N LEU A 372 -16.98 2.16 31.34
CA LEU A 372 -17.20 2.82 30.06
C LEU A 372 -16.16 3.88 29.74
N THR A 373 -15.73 4.66 30.76
CA THR A 373 -14.66 5.64 30.59
C THR A 373 -13.33 4.96 30.24
N ILE A 374 -12.98 3.89 30.97
CA ILE A 374 -11.75 3.12 30.71
C ILE A 374 -11.77 2.53 29.29
N PHE A 375 -12.87 1.89 28.88
CA PHE A 375 -12.97 1.32 27.52
C PHE A 375 -12.98 2.40 26.43
N SER A 376 -13.64 3.55 26.65
CA SER A 376 -13.63 4.67 25.71
C SER A 376 -12.22 5.25 25.52
N LEU A 377 -11.43 5.35 26.58
CA LEU A 377 -10.03 5.76 26.50
C LEU A 377 -9.18 4.71 25.82
N ALA A 378 -9.30 3.47 26.29
CA ALA A 378 -8.50 2.37 25.76
C ALA A 378 -8.71 2.17 24.27
N PHE A 379 -9.93 2.38 23.76
CA PHE A 379 -10.22 2.18 22.36
C PHE A 379 -9.40 3.10 21.44
N GLY A 380 -9.31 4.39 21.75
CA GLY A 380 -8.44 5.30 21.00
C GLY A 380 -6.98 4.84 21.03
N GLY A 381 -6.51 4.42 22.22
CA GLY A 381 -5.17 3.85 22.38
C GLY A 381 -4.95 2.57 21.58
N VAL A 382 -5.92 1.65 21.58
CA VAL A 382 -5.86 0.40 20.80
C VAL A 382 -5.67 0.66 19.31
N LEU A 383 -6.41 1.61 18.74
CA LEU A 383 -6.27 1.97 17.32
C LEU A 383 -4.88 2.54 17.01
N VAL A 384 -4.39 3.45 17.85
CA VAL A 384 -3.05 4.01 17.66
C VAL A 384 -1.97 2.94 17.79
N VAL A 385 -2.05 2.08 18.82
CA VAL A 385 -1.09 1.00 19.01
C VAL A 385 -1.13 0.01 17.84
N LEU A 386 -2.33 -0.37 17.37
CA LEU A 386 -2.51 -1.30 16.26
C LEU A 386 -1.86 -0.76 14.98
N ILE A 387 -2.19 0.47 14.58
CA ILE A 387 -1.65 1.06 13.35
C ILE A 387 -0.14 1.30 13.47
N SER A 388 0.32 1.75 14.64
CA SER A 388 1.75 1.91 14.89
C SER A 388 2.49 0.56 14.91
N THR A 389 1.86 -0.52 15.37
CA THR A 389 2.43 -1.86 15.28
C THR A 389 2.67 -2.26 13.83
N ILE A 390 1.71 -1.99 12.94
CA ILE A 390 1.86 -2.28 11.50
C ILE A 390 3.04 -1.49 10.93
N LEU A 391 3.12 -0.19 11.20
CA LEU A 391 4.20 0.68 10.71
C LEU A 391 5.59 0.26 11.18
N VAL A 392 5.72 -0.14 12.46
CA VAL A 392 7.03 -0.51 13.04
C VAL A 392 7.39 -1.97 12.73
N SER A 393 6.42 -2.79 12.35
CA SER A 393 6.62 -4.20 12.02
C SER A 393 7.01 -4.43 10.56
N TYR A 394 6.89 -3.43 9.71
CA TYR A 394 7.34 -3.51 8.32
C TYR A 394 8.85 -3.27 8.24
N ASP A 395 9.54 -4.16 7.54
CA ASP A 395 10.99 -4.11 7.33
C ASP A 395 11.30 -3.91 5.84
N GLY A 396 11.47 -2.64 5.44
CA GLY A 396 11.81 -2.27 4.06
C GLY A 396 13.21 -2.74 3.64
N VAL A 397 14.13 -2.95 4.60
CA VAL A 397 15.45 -3.52 4.29
C VAL A 397 15.32 -5.00 3.95
N ALA A 398 14.53 -5.73 4.75
CA ALA A 398 14.26 -7.14 4.45
C ALA A 398 13.52 -7.28 3.10
N GLU A 399 12.61 -6.37 2.75
CA GLU A 399 11.95 -6.39 1.44
C GLU A 399 12.93 -6.12 0.29
N ALA A 400 13.76 -5.09 0.40
CA ALA A 400 14.78 -4.80 -0.62
C ALA A 400 15.75 -5.98 -0.78
N ARG A 401 16.22 -6.55 0.35
CA ARG A 401 17.09 -7.74 0.34
C ARG A 401 16.40 -8.98 -0.22
N GLY A 402 15.11 -9.14 0.06
CA GLY A 402 14.34 -10.27 -0.39
C GLY A 402 13.86 -10.19 -1.84
N ARG A 403 14.01 -9.03 -2.49
CA ARG A 403 13.63 -8.83 -3.90
C ARG A 403 14.87 -8.66 -4.76
N ASP A 404 15.42 -7.46 -4.80
CA ASP A 404 16.39 -7.08 -5.84
C ASP A 404 17.83 -7.05 -5.32
N PHE A 405 18.03 -6.93 -3.99
CA PHE A 405 19.35 -6.72 -3.38
C PHE A 405 19.85 -7.90 -2.53
N SER A 406 19.50 -9.14 -2.91
CA SER A 406 19.92 -10.34 -2.18
C SER A 406 21.43 -10.57 -2.23
N LYS A 407 22.08 -10.12 -3.29
CA LYS A 407 23.51 -10.39 -3.56
C LYS A 407 24.45 -9.21 -3.25
N GLY A 408 23.96 -7.97 -3.09
CA GLY A 408 24.80 -6.80 -2.86
C GLY A 408 24.06 -5.53 -2.41
N GLU A 409 24.75 -4.41 -2.30
CA GLU A 409 24.21 -3.09 -1.96
C GLU A 409 23.91 -2.24 -3.18
N PHE A 410 24.62 -2.45 -4.29
CA PHE A 410 24.42 -1.81 -5.57
C PHE A 410 24.19 -2.86 -6.63
N ASN A 411 23.21 -2.66 -7.50
CA ASN A 411 22.98 -3.47 -8.68
C ASN A 411 23.27 -2.63 -9.91
N ILE A 412 24.24 -3.07 -10.71
CA ILE A 412 24.56 -2.47 -11.99
C ILE A 412 23.99 -3.38 -13.06
N ASN A 413 22.99 -2.89 -13.76
CA ASN A 413 22.20 -3.66 -14.73
C ASN A 413 22.57 -3.24 -16.15
N LEU A 414 22.52 -4.20 -17.09
CA LEU A 414 22.40 -3.85 -18.50
C LEU A 414 21.05 -3.15 -18.69
N ASN A 415 21.10 -1.97 -19.27
CA ASN A 415 19.94 -1.11 -19.44
C ASN A 415 19.07 -1.58 -20.63
N ALA A 416 18.58 -2.82 -20.57
CA ALA A 416 17.52 -3.31 -21.42
C ALA A 416 16.21 -2.74 -20.91
N ASN A 417 15.61 -1.78 -21.61
CA ASN A 417 14.44 -1.03 -21.18
C ASN A 417 13.26 -1.98 -20.90
N GLN A 418 13.04 -2.32 -19.64
CA GLN A 418 11.93 -3.17 -19.21
C GLN A 418 10.63 -2.40 -18.93
N SER A 419 10.69 -1.08 -18.75
CA SER A 419 9.53 -0.33 -18.26
C SER A 419 8.51 0.08 -19.32
N PHE A 420 8.90 0.14 -20.59
CA PHE A 420 7.98 0.42 -21.68
C PHE A 420 8.40 -0.43 -22.89
N ASP A 421 7.46 -1.11 -23.53
CA ASP A 421 7.62 -1.84 -24.80
C ASP A 421 8.13 -0.94 -25.97
N THR A 422 8.68 0.23 -25.65
CA THR A 422 8.89 1.30 -26.60
C THR A 422 10.29 1.43 -27.16
N ALA A 423 11.22 0.65 -26.76
CA ALA A 423 12.51 0.38 -27.44
C ALA A 423 13.27 -0.62 -26.60
N LYS A 424 12.86 -1.88 -26.67
CA LYS A 424 13.76 -2.95 -26.23
C LYS A 424 15.01 -2.86 -27.13
N VAL A 425 16.07 -2.26 -26.61
CA VAL A 425 17.35 -2.83 -26.98
C VAL A 425 17.30 -4.21 -26.36
N SER A 426 17.11 -5.22 -27.18
CA SER A 426 17.08 -6.63 -26.75
C SER A 426 18.23 -6.85 -25.78
N LEU A 427 17.95 -7.44 -24.63
CA LEU A 427 19.01 -7.79 -23.68
C LEU A 427 20.14 -8.55 -24.39
N THR A 428 19.76 -9.44 -25.30
CA THR A 428 20.67 -10.16 -26.20
C THR A 428 21.59 -9.22 -26.99
N LYS A 429 21.10 -8.10 -27.54
CA LYS A 429 21.94 -7.12 -28.24
C LYS A 429 22.94 -6.43 -27.33
N LEU A 430 22.56 -6.12 -26.09
CA LEU A 430 23.49 -5.57 -25.09
C LEU A 430 24.52 -6.63 -24.66
N GLN A 431 24.11 -7.88 -24.54
CA GLN A 431 24.99 -9.00 -24.20
C GLN A 431 25.97 -9.36 -25.30
N GLN A 432 25.65 -9.12 -26.59
CA GLN A 432 26.62 -9.26 -27.70
C GLN A 432 27.87 -8.37 -27.53
N LYS A 433 27.73 -7.24 -26.85
CA LYS A 433 28.83 -6.31 -26.50
C LYS A 433 28.83 -6.06 -24.99
N ASN A 434 28.75 -7.13 -24.21
CA ASN A 434 28.50 -7.04 -22.78
C ASN A 434 29.52 -6.12 -22.07
N MET A 435 29.00 -5.00 -21.55
CA MET A 435 29.79 -4.04 -20.77
C MET A 435 30.12 -4.55 -19.37
N LEU A 436 29.33 -5.51 -18.83
CA LEU A 436 29.56 -6.14 -17.54
C LEU A 436 30.62 -7.25 -17.60
N ASN A 437 31.64 -7.06 -18.44
CA ASN A 437 32.71 -8.02 -18.67
C ASN A 437 33.75 -8.01 -17.53
N GLU A 438 34.70 -8.97 -17.61
CA GLU A 438 35.77 -9.13 -16.64
C GLU A 438 36.63 -7.86 -16.37
N ASN A 439 36.84 -7.01 -17.38
CA ASN A 439 37.59 -5.78 -17.21
C ASN A 439 36.81 -4.74 -16.39
N PHE A 440 35.52 -4.66 -16.61
CA PHE A 440 34.62 -3.80 -15.83
C PHE A 440 34.55 -4.28 -14.39
N VAL A 441 34.37 -5.58 -14.16
CA VAL A 441 34.40 -6.20 -12.82
C VAL A 441 35.71 -5.86 -12.08
N LYS A 442 36.84 -6.04 -12.69
CA LYS A 442 38.15 -5.68 -12.08
C LYS A 442 38.28 -4.21 -11.75
N THR A 443 37.64 -3.35 -12.54
CA THR A 443 37.65 -1.90 -12.27
C THR A 443 36.83 -1.59 -11.02
N ILE A 444 35.69 -2.27 -10.82
CA ILE A 444 34.85 -2.12 -9.62
C ILE A 444 35.54 -2.73 -8.40
N GLU A 445 36.15 -3.90 -8.52
CA GLU A 445 36.92 -4.54 -7.43
C GLU A 445 38.08 -3.69 -6.92
N ALA A 446 38.65 -2.82 -7.77
CA ALA A 446 39.72 -1.91 -7.40
C ALA A 446 39.21 -0.69 -6.58
N ILE A 447 37.92 -0.47 -6.46
CA ILE A 447 37.34 0.62 -5.65
C ILE A 447 37.49 0.27 -4.17
N ASP A 448 38.12 1.19 -3.40
CA ASP A 448 38.33 0.99 -1.97
C ASP A 448 36.99 0.88 -1.20
N GLY A 449 36.80 -0.25 -0.53
CA GLY A 449 35.57 -0.58 0.22
C GLY A 449 34.66 -1.57 -0.49
N VAL A 450 34.90 -1.93 -1.74
CA VAL A 450 34.27 -3.07 -2.39
C VAL A 450 34.83 -4.35 -1.80
N THR A 451 34.00 -5.22 -1.28
CA THR A 451 34.39 -6.46 -0.61
C THR A 451 34.08 -7.71 -1.43
N GLY A 452 33.25 -7.59 -2.45
CA GLY A 452 32.95 -8.70 -3.35
C GLY A 452 31.96 -8.26 -4.45
N ILE A 453 31.91 -9.11 -5.46
CA ILE A 453 30.98 -8.95 -6.60
C ILE A 453 30.27 -10.28 -6.83
N LYS A 454 28.97 -10.19 -7.08
CA LYS A 454 28.11 -11.30 -7.49
C LYS A 454 27.48 -10.98 -8.82
N ARG A 455 27.30 -11.98 -9.66
CA ARG A 455 26.69 -11.83 -10.98
C ARG A 455 25.30 -12.47 -11.02
N TRP A 456 24.45 -11.92 -11.85
CA TRP A 456 23.16 -12.49 -12.20
C TRP A 456 23.18 -12.79 -13.69
N TYR A 457 22.86 -14.04 -14.01
CA TYR A 457 22.87 -14.53 -15.36
C TYR A 457 21.43 -14.70 -15.83
N TYR A 458 21.06 -14.03 -16.89
CA TYR A 458 19.77 -14.17 -17.54
C TYR A 458 19.85 -13.60 -18.95
N THR A 459 18.99 -14.10 -19.85
CA THR A 459 18.95 -13.65 -21.24
C THR A 459 17.53 -13.79 -21.80
N ASP A 460 17.27 -13.07 -22.89
CA ASP A 460 16.06 -13.27 -23.67
C ASP A 460 16.03 -14.70 -24.21
N ALA A 461 14.95 -15.41 -23.95
CA ALA A 461 14.75 -16.79 -24.38
C ALA A 461 13.28 -17.11 -24.35
N GLU A 462 12.78 -17.86 -25.31
CA GLU A 462 11.39 -18.31 -25.30
C GLU A 462 11.34 -19.83 -24.98
N TYR A 463 10.50 -20.18 -24.00
CA TYR A 463 10.16 -21.57 -23.76
C TYR A 463 8.66 -21.72 -23.50
N ARG A 464 8.11 -22.85 -23.98
CA ARG A 464 6.69 -23.14 -23.86
C ARG A 464 6.47 -24.50 -23.19
N VAL A 465 5.65 -24.48 -22.14
CA VAL A 465 5.26 -25.72 -21.45
C VAL A 465 3.77 -25.67 -21.21
N ASN A 466 3.05 -26.67 -21.73
CA ASN A 466 1.59 -26.83 -21.59
C ASN A 466 0.78 -25.59 -22.04
N GLY A 467 1.26 -24.88 -23.09
CA GLY A 467 0.61 -23.68 -23.62
C GLY A 467 0.97 -22.37 -22.87
N ILE A 468 1.83 -22.44 -21.87
CA ILE A 468 2.35 -21.28 -21.14
C ILE A 468 3.73 -20.98 -21.70
N SER A 469 3.98 -19.74 -22.11
CA SER A 469 5.28 -19.28 -22.59
C SER A 469 5.86 -18.23 -21.65
N GLU A 470 7.18 -18.24 -21.51
CA GLU A 470 7.96 -17.19 -20.86
C GLU A 470 9.03 -16.67 -21.83
N ASP A 471 9.40 -15.40 -21.65
CA ASP A 471 10.19 -14.61 -22.60
C ASP A 471 11.64 -14.39 -22.18
N TRP A 472 12.10 -14.99 -21.09
CA TRP A 472 13.51 -15.00 -20.68
C TRP A 472 13.81 -16.12 -19.69
N ILE A 473 15.05 -16.53 -19.62
CA ILE A 473 15.54 -17.58 -18.73
C ILE A 473 16.69 -17.08 -17.89
N GLN A 474 16.83 -17.64 -16.71
CA GLN A 474 17.88 -17.25 -15.74
C GLN A 474 18.80 -18.41 -15.40
N GLY A 475 20.03 -18.04 -14.99
CA GLY A 475 21.06 -18.97 -14.58
C GLY A 475 21.52 -18.76 -13.16
N PHE A 476 22.12 -19.79 -12.61
CA PHE A 476 22.79 -19.72 -11.32
C PHE A 476 24.26 -20.14 -11.45
N SER A 477 25.12 -19.57 -10.61
CA SER A 477 26.53 -19.89 -10.55
C SER A 477 26.83 -21.01 -9.55
N GLN A 478 27.98 -21.67 -9.70
CA GLN A 478 28.37 -22.78 -8.84
C GLN A 478 28.34 -22.46 -7.34
N ASP A 479 28.66 -21.25 -6.95
CA ASP A 479 28.62 -20.80 -5.55
C ASP A 479 27.19 -20.71 -4.98
N GLU A 480 26.18 -20.71 -5.82
CA GLU A 480 24.75 -20.68 -5.44
C GLU A 480 24.13 -22.09 -5.27
N GLN A 481 24.84 -23.14 -5.70
CA GLN A 481 24.37 -24.53 -5.58
C GLN A 481 23.90 -24.88 -4.17
N SER A 482 24.68 -24.49 -3.15
CA SER A 482 24.35 -24.81 -1.74
C SER A 482 23.01 -24.24 -1.28
N ASP A 483 22.56 -23.14 -1.87
CA ASP A 483 21.29 -22.52 -1.52
C ASP A 483 20.13 -23.21 -2.24
N LEU A 484 20.33 -23.67 -3.46
CA LEU A 484 19.36 -24.53 -4.17
C LEU A 484 19.20 -25.89 -3.49
N GLU A 485 20.29 -26.53 -3.07
CA GLU A 485 20.26 -27.81 -2.35
C GLU A 485 19.49 -27.75 -1.03
N LYS A 486 19.56 -26.65 -0.28
CA LYS A 486 18.79 -26.42 0.97
C LYS A 486 17.27 -26.44 0.71
N ASN A 487 16.85 -26.03 -0.47
CA ASN A 487 15.44 -25.91 -0.85
C ASN A 487 14.98 -27.04 -1.79
N LEU A 488 15.81 -28.06 -2.00
CA LEU A 488 15.56 -29.15 -2.91
C LEU A 488 14.39 -30.04 -2.40
N ILE A 489 13.35 -30.19 -3.22
CA ILE A 489 12.20 -31.07 -2.95
C ILE A 489 12.45 -32.46 -3.53
N LYS A 490 12.93 -32.51 -4.81
CA LYS A 490 13.15 -33.74 -5.55
C LYS A 490 14.32 -33.57 -6.51
N GLY A 491 15.01 -34.66 -6.84
CA GLY A 491 16.06 -34.68 -7.85
C GLY A 491 17.40 -34.19 -7.32
N THR A 492 18.15 -33.45 -8.15
CA THR A 492 19.48 -32.94 -7.85
C THR A 492 19.56 -31.44 -8.17
N ALA A 493 20.43 -30.73 -7.45
CA ALA A 493 20.84 -29.35 -7.74
C ALA A 493 22.37 -29.27 -7.89
N ASP A 494 23.04 -30.42 -8.08
CA ASP A 494 24.48 -30.48 -8.29
C ASP A 494 24.85 -29.83 -9.62
N TYR A 495 25.68 -28.80 -9.56
CA TYR A 495 26.04 -27.95 -10.70
C TYR A 495 26.71 -28.74 -11.83
N ASP A 496 27.66 -29.62 -11.49
CA ASP A 496 28.43 -30.41 -12.49
C ASP A 496 27.55 -31.49 -13.13
N GLU A 497 26.65 -32.13 -12.35
CA GLU A 497 25.68 -33.10 -12.87
C GLU A 497 24.69 -32.45 -13.82
N LEU A 498 24.18 -31.26 -13.50
CA LEU A 498 23.28 -30.51 -14.37
C LEU A 498 23.95 -30.11 -15.70
N ILE A 499 25.21 -29.71 -15.69
CA ILE A 499 25.95 -29.44 -16.94
C ILE A 499 26.10 -30.72 -17.78
N ALA A 500 26.53 -31.80 -17.15
CA ALA A 500 26.79 -33.05 -17.86
C ALA A 500 25.54 -33.62 -18.56
N ASP A 501 24.36 -33.43 -17.94
CA ASP A 501 23.10 -34.02 -18.39
C ASP A 501 22.16 -33.02 -19.10
N ASN A 502 22.61 -31.78 -19.39
CA ASN A 502 21.73 -30.69 -19.84
C ASN A 502 20.51 -30.53 -18.93
N GLY A 503 20.76 -30.43 -17.63
CA GLY A 503 19.73 -30.37 -16.59
C GLY A 503 19.22 -28.96 -16.33
N ILE A 504 17.92 -28.85 -16.04
CA ILE A 504 17.25 -27.63 -15.62
C ILE A 504 16.52 -27.88 -14.30
N ILE A 505 16.42 -26.86 -13.45
CA ILE A 505 15.72 -26.92 -12.17
C ILE A 505 14.40 -26.18 -12.30
N LEU A 506 13.31 -26.80 -11.82
CA LEU A 506 11.97 -26.21 -11.70
C LEU A 506 11.83 -25.52 -10.34
N LEU A 507 11.36 -24.28 -10.34
CA LEU A 507 10.94 -23.53 -9.16
C LEU A 507 9.44 -23.79 -8.93
N GLN A 508 9.11 -24.69 -7.99
CA GLN A 508 7.76 -25.25 -7.83
C GLN A 508 6.70 -24.18 -7.57
N GLU A 509 6.96 -23.24 -6.67
CA GLU A 509 5.97 -22.20 -6.35
C GLU A 509 5.67 -21.28 -7.53
N ARG A 510 6.67 -21.00 -8.36
CA ARG A 510 6.50 -20.20 -9.58
C ARG A 510 5.76 -20.97 -10.66
N ALA A 511 6.10 -22.24 -10.82
CA ALA A 511 5.38 -23.13 -11.73
C ALA A 511 3.89 -23.25 -11.34
N ASP A 512 3.61 -23.42 -10.05
CA ASP A 512 2.23 -23.50 -9.53
C ASP A 512 1.47 -22.19 -9.76
N LEU A 513 2.10 -21.02 -9.53
CA LEU A 513 1.52 -19.71 -9.76
C LEU A 513 1.19 -19.47 -11.24
N ASN A 514 2.06 -19.93 -12.13
CA ASN A 514 1.87 -19.79 -13.58
C ASN A 514 1.04 -20.92 -14.18
N GLY A 515 0.61 -21.91 -13.38
CA GLY A 515 -0.17 -23.06 -13.84
C GLY A 515 0.62 -24.04 -14.68
N MET A 516 1.97 -24.04 -14.58
CA MET A 516 2.84 -24.99 -15.27
C MET A 516 2.87 -26.32 -14.51
N ASP A 517 2.36 -27.38 -15.13
CA ASP A 517 2.44 -28.74 -14.60
C ASP A 517 3.62 -29.47 -15.24
N VAL A 518 4.73 -29.54 -14.52
CA VAL A 518 5.99 -30.15 -15.00
C VAL A 518 6.53 -31.11 -13.95
N ALA A 519 6.91 -32.29 -14.36
CA ALA A 519 7.45 -33.34 -13.50
C ALA A 519 8.97 -33.52 -13.67
N LEU A 520 9.58 -34.13 -12.66
CA LEU A 520 10.98 -34.51 -12.72
C LEU A 520 11.19 -35.51 -13.89
N GLY A 521 12.13 -35.23 -14.77
CA GLY A 521 12.43 -36.01 -15.95
C GLY A 521 11.77 -35.53 -17.24
N ASP A 522 10.85 -34.56 -17.16
CA ASP A 522 10.28 -33.93 -18.35
C ASP A 522 11.32 -33.11 -19.10
N THR A 523 11.07 -32.86 -20.38
CA THR A 523 11.95 -32.05 -21.22
C THR A 523 11.34 -30.69 -21.51
N VAL A 524 12.17 -29.66 -21.52
CA VAL A 524 11.82 -28.27 -21.83
C VAL A 524 12.67 -27.83 -23.01
N GLU A 525 12.03 -27.38 -24.08
CA GLU A 525 12.69 -26.74 -25.22
C GLU A 525 12.79 -25.26 -24.98
N VAL A 526 13.97 -24.72 -25.14
CA VAL A 526 14.28 -23.28 -24.94
C VAL A 526 14.91 -22.72 -26.20
N ASP A 527 14.30 -21.70 -26.75
CA ASP A 527 14.75 -20.97 -27.92
C ASP A 527 15.56 -19.76 -27.49
N TYR A 528 16.82 -19.69 -27.90
CA TYR A 528 17.75 -18.58 -27.64
C TYR A 528 18.06 -17.83 -28.92
N GLU A 529 18.19 -16.52 -28.84
CA GLU A 529 18.87 -15.75 -29.88
C GLU A 529 20.39 -15.81 -29.64
N ASN A 530 21.15 -16.27 -30.63
CA ASN A 530 22.61 -16.38 -30.54
C ASN A 530 23.32 -15.06 -30.90
N VAL A 531 24.66 -15.04 -30.77
CA VAL A 531 25.52 -13.88 -31.15
C VAL A 531 25.26 -13.38 -32.58
N SER A 532 24.86 -14.26 -33.50
CA SER A 532 24.60 -13.92 -34.92
C SER A 532 23.16 -13.42 -35.15
N GLY A 533 22.28 -13.49 -34.15
CA GLY A 533 20.86 -13.16 -34.29
C GLY A 533 19.99 -14.32 -34.78
N ASP A 534 20.55 -15.56 -34.85
CA ASP A 534 19.80 -16.74 -35.23
C ASP A 534 19.15 -17.37 -33.98
N ILE A 535 17.95 -17.93 -34.15
CA ILE A 535 17.27 -18.67 -33.08
C ILE A 535 17.86 -20.11 -33.00
N MET A 536 18.30 -20.46 -31.78
CA MET A 536 18.89 -21.77 -31.46
C MET A 536 18.02 -22.46 -30.40
N THR A 537 17.41 -23.59 -30.79
CA THR A 537 16.62 -24.40 -29.84
C THR A 537 17.54 -25.38 -29.10
N LYS A 538 17.45 -25.40 -27.78
CA LYS A 538 18.09 -26.34 -26.86
C LYS A 538 17.06 -27.07 -26.03
N THR A 539 17.28 -28.36 -25.82
CA THR A 539 16.40 -29.19 -24.99
C THR A 539 17.09 -29.49 -23.68
N TYR A 540 16.42 -29.20 -22.59
CA TYR A 540 16.86 -29.47 -21.22
C TYR A 540 15.95 -30.50 -20.55
N THR A 541 16.50 -31.28 -19.62
CA THR A 541 15.75 -32.23 -18.81
C THR A 541 15.56 -31.68 -17.38
N VAL A 542 14.37 -31.71 -16.84
CA VAL A 542 14.10 -31.30 -15.45
C VAL A 542 14.73 -32.33 -14.51
N LYS A 543 15.84 -31.95 -13.89
CA LYS A 543 16.64 -32.79 -12.98
C LYS A 543 16.42 -32.48 -11.52
N GLY A 544 15.97 -31.28 -11.21
CA GLY A 544 15.70 -30.83 -9.85
C GLY A 544 14.38 -30.06 -9.75
N ILE A 545 13.72 -30.17 -8.61
CA ILE A 545 12.56 -29.38 -8.23
C ILE A 545 12.86 -28.78 -6.86
N VAL A 546 12.85 -27.46 -6.76
CA VAL A 546 13.11 -26.74 -5.51
C VAL A 546 11.86 -26.00 -5.04
N SER A 547 11.65 -25.93 -3.72
CA SER A 547 10.64 -25.06 -3.13
C SER A 547 11.23 -23.66 -3.05
N ASP A 548 10.63 -22.74 -3.72
CA ASP A 548 11.24 -21.51 -3.88
C ASP A 548 10.68 -20.48 -3.11
N TYR A 549 10.39 -20.03 -2.23
CA TYR A 549 9.90 -18.70 -1.86
C TYR A 549 10.95 -17.69 -1.39
N ASN A 550 12.12 -18.16 -0.99
CA ASN A 550 13.16 -17.30 -0.43
C ASN A 550 14.44 -17.26 -1.28
N TYR A 551 14.45 -17.96 -2.40
CA TYR A 551 15.56 -17.88 -3.34
C TYR A 551 15.37 -16.66 -4.22
N THR A 552 15.83 -15.60 -3.69
CA THR A 552 15.57 -14.25 -4.15
C THR A 552 16.34 -13.95 -5.42
N GLY A 553 15.66 -13.34 -6.34
CA GLY A 553 16.20 -12.87 -7.59
C GLY A 553 15.70 -13.61 -8.82
N PHE A 554 14.93 -14.67 -8.66
CA PHE A 554 14.40 -15.44 -9.78
C PHE A 554 12.89 -15.29 -9.88
N ASP A 555 12.45 -14.60 -10.94
CA ASP A 555 11.03 -14.40 -11.23
C ASP A 555 10.46 -15.46 -12.20
N LYS A 556 11.29 -16.38 -12.70
CA LYS A 556 10.93 -17.36 -13.72
C LYS A 556 10.77 -18.78 -13.16
N CYS A 557 10.08 -19.63 -13.89
CA CYS A 557 9.79 -20.99 -13.46
C CYS A 557 10.99 -21.93 -13.50
N PHE A 558 11.99 -21.63 -14.32
CA PHE A 558 13.16 -22.46 -14.49
C PHE A 558 14.46 -21.71 -14.23
N THR A 559 15.44 -22.44 -13.70
CA THR A 559 16.83 -21.98 -13.59
C THR A 559 17.80 -23.12 -13.97
N LEU A 560 18.96 -22.78 -14.53
CA LEU A 560 19.97 -23.75 -14.94
C LEU A 560 21.38 -23.16 -14.72
N PRO A 561 22.45 -23.99 -14.73
CA PRO A 561 23.80 -23.48 -14.66
C PRO A 561 24.08 -22.41 -15.72
N GLU A 562 24.70 -21.29 -15.32
CA GLU A 562 25.01 -20.18 -16.24
C GLU A 562 25.87 -20.62 -17.42
N GLN A 563 26.69 -21.65 -17.25
CA GLN A 563 27.49 -22.21 -18.33
C GLN A 563 26.62 -22.74 -19.47
N LEU A 564 25.49 -23.37 -19.17
CA LEU A 564 24.57 -23.91 -20.19
C LEU A 564 23.87 -22.78 -20.97
N ILE A 565 23.54 -21.66 -20.32
CA ILE A 565 23.00 -20.47 -21.00
C ILE A 565 24.06 -19.87 -21.93
N ASN A 566 25.28 -19.67 -21.42
CA ASN A 566 26.37 -19.11 -22.19
C ASN A 566 26.76 -20.00 -23.39
N GLU A 567 26.70 -21.32 -23.25
CA GLU A 567 26.89 -22.28 -24.36
C GLU A 567 25.72 -22.28 -25.35
N GLY A 568 24.49 -22.06 -24.86
CA GLY A 568 23.28 -21.96 -25.68
C GLY A 568 23.29 -20.74 -26.58
N THR A 569 23.69 -19.59 -26.05
CA THR A 569 23.69 -18.30 -26.75
C THR A 569 25.03 -18.00 -27.45
N GLY A 570 26.13 -18.57 -26.98
CA GLY A 570 27.48 -18.22 -27.39
C GLY A 570 27.99 -16.87 -26.86
N MET A 571 27.33 -16.35 -25.79
CA MET A 571 27.61 -15.04 -25.20
C MET A 571 27.78 -15.14 -23.67
N ASP A 572 28.38 -14.10 -23.07
CA ASP A 572 28.33 -13.90 -21.62
C ASP A 572 26.95 -13.30 -21.26
N CYS A 573 26.09 -14.12 -20.67
CA CYS A 573 24.72 -13.74 -20.31
C CYS A 573 24.62 -13.04 -18.94
N THR A 574 25.71 -12.45 -18.43
CA THR A 574 25.65 -11.53 -17.26
C THR A 574 24.73 -10.37 -17.60
N GLY A 575 23.63 -10.25 -16.88
CA GLY A 575 22.66 -9.16 -17.03
C GLY A 575 22.78 -8.11 -15.93
N THR A 576 23.27 -8.52 -14.73
CA THR A 576 23.44 -7.65 -13.56
C THR A 576 24.72 -8.02 -12.79
N ILE A 577 25.38 -7.01 -12.27
CA ILE A 577 26.45 -7.15 -11.28
C ILE A 577 25.98 -6.54 -9.96
N SER A 578 25.95 -7.34 -8.90
CA SER A 578 25.72 -6.88 -7.53
C SER A 578 27.04 -6.64 -6.82
N VAL A 579 27.23 -5.43 -6.31
CA VAL A 579 28.45 -5.01 -5.61
C VAL A 579 28.20 -5.08 -4.10
N ILE A 580 29.05 -5.84 -3.40
CA ILE A 580 29.04 -6.00 -1.95
C ILE A 580 30.04 -5.00 -1.36
N THR A 581 29.59 -4.21 -0.40
CA THR A 581 30.40 -3.09 0.09
C THR A 581 30.55 -3.07 1.61
N ASP A 582 31.56 -2.37 2.07
CA ASP A 582 31.68 -1.96 3.46
C ASP A 582 30.68 -0.83 3.73
N LYS A 583 29.81 -1.02 4.74
CA LYS A 583 28.74 -0.07 5.10
C LYS A 583 29.26 1.34 5.38
N ASP A 584 30.47 1.46 5.94
CA ASP A 584 31.04 2.75 6.31
C ASP A 584 31.51 3.57 5.10
N LYS A 585 31.59 2.95 3.90
CA LYS A 585 32.07 3.57 2.66
C LYS A 585 31.01 3.69 1.58
N PHE A 586 29.75 3.41 1.89
CA PHE A 586 28.64 3.37 0.93
C PHE A 586 28.61 4.61 0.01
N ASP A 587 28.55 5.83 0.56
CA ASP A 587 28.45 7.08 -0.21
C ASP A 587 29.66 7.33 -1.14
N THR A 588 30.86 6.90 -0.68
CA THR A 588 32.09 7.07 -1.48
C THR A 588 32.10 6.11 -2.66
N ILE A 589 31.63 4.87 -2.43
CA ILE A 589 31.54 3.84 -3.46
C ILE A 589 30.45 4.23 -4.46
N GLU A 590 29.28 4.67 -3.99
CA GLU A 590 28.20 5.16 -4.84
C GLU A 590 28.67 6.26 -5.79
N THR A 591 29.40 7.26 -5.27
CA THR A 591 29.97 8.34 -6.10
C THR A 591 30.94 7.80 -7.15
N SER A 592 31.77 6.82 -6.79
CA SER A 592 32.75 6.22 -7.70
C SER A 592 32.08 5.37 -8.79
N LEU A 593 31.05 4.61 -8.42
CA LEU A 593 30.27 3.80 -9.36
C LEU A 593 29.49 4.69 -10.34
N ASN A 594 28.83 5.76 -9.85
CA ASN A 594 28.16 6.72 -10.70
C ASN A 594 29.09 7.34 -11.75
N GLN A 595 30.32 7.70 -11.38
CA GLN A 595 31.31 8.22 -12.33
C GLN A 595 31.73 7.21 -13.42
N LEU A 596 31.62 5.92 -13.15
CA LEU A 596 31.89 4.86 -14.13
C LEU A 596 30.68 4.64 -15.05
N ILE A 597 29.48 4.72 -14.50
CA ILE A 597 28.22 4.40 -15.18
C ILE A 597 27.73 5.59 -16.03
N ASP A 598 27.86 6.83 -15.54
CA ASP A 598 27.48 8.06 -16.29
C ASP A 598 28.15 8.20 -17.66
N LYS A 599 29.20 7.44 -17.90
CA LYS A 599 29.89 7.41 -19.19
C LYS A 599 29.32 6.39 -20.16
N ASN A 600 28.30 5.62 -19.74
CA ASN A 600 27.80 4.52 -20.54
C ASN A 600 26.28 4.37 -20.39
N SER A 601 25.57 4.74 -21.45
CA SER A 601 24.10 4.69 -21.51
C SER A 601 23.52 3.25 -21.44
N ASP A 602 24.37 2.23 -21.67
CA ASP A 602 23.94 0.84 -21.65
C ASP A 602 23.91 0.25 -20.23
N LEU A 603 24.27 1.04 -19.22
CA LEU A 603 24.29 0.65 -17.82
C LEU A 603 23.34 1.53 -16.99
N VAL A 604 22.70 0.93 -16.02
CA VAL A 604 21.91 1.61 -14.98
C VAL A 604 22.30 1.05 -13.62
N MET A 605 22.32 1.89 -12.60
CA MET A 605 22.59 1.47 -11.23
C MET A 605 21.39 1.74 -10.35
N ASP A 606 21.00 0.73 -9.59
CA ASP A 606 20.04 0.82 -8.51
C ASP A 606 20.75 0.65 -7.17
N THR A 607 20.32 1.39 -6.15
CA THR A 607 20.88 1.28 -4.81
C THR A 607 19.89 0.69 -3.82
N ILE A 608 20.38 -0.06 -2.84
CA ILE A 608 19.54 -0.60 -1.78
C ILE A 608 18.85 0.51 -0.98
N GLU A 609 19.51 1.66 -0.80
CA GLU A 609 18.95 2.79 -0.04
C GLU A 609 17.73 3.40 -0.75
N GLU A 610 17.79 3.58 -2.06
CA GLU A 610 16.65 4.06 -2.86
C GLU A 610 15.47 3.11 -2.78
N SER A 611 15.72 1.81 -2.92
CA SER A 611 14.68 0.78 -2.80
C SER A 611 14.07 0.74 -1.40
N VAL A 612 14.88 0.78 -0.35
CA VAL A 612 14.41 0.84 1.04
C VAL A 612 13.57 2.09 1.27
N ASN A 613 14.02 3.24 0.77
CA ASN A 613 13.28 4.51 0.87
C ASN A 613 11.94 4.43 0.13
N TYR A 614 11.92 3.86 -1.07
CA TYR A 614 10.71 3.65 -1.85
C TYR A 614 9.70 2.77 -1.11
N TYR A 615 10.10 1.60 -0.63
CA TYR A 615 9.25 0.67 0.11
C TYR A 615 8.73 1.28 1.41
N ASN A 616 9.60 1.88 2.21
CA ASN A 616 9.24 2.54 3.47
C ASN A 616 8.26 3.70 3.23
N ARG A 617 8.50 4.54 2.20
CA ARG A 617 7.64 5.68 1.86
C ARG A 617 6.24 5.23 1.47
N ASN A 618 6.11 4.17 0.67
CA ASN A 618 4.81 3.63 0.30
C ASN A 618 4.00 3.17 1.52
N GLN A 619 4.62 2.43 2.43
CA GLN A 619 3.97 1.99 3.67
C GLN A 619 3.61 3.17 4.59
N GLN A 620 4.50 4.15 4.73
CA GLN A 620 4.26 5.34 5.54
C GLN A 620 3.13 6.21 5.00
N LEU A 621 2.97 6.35 3.70
CA LEU A 621 1.86 7.11 3.10
C LEU A 621 0.52 6.49 3.45
N VAL A 622 0.39 5.18 3.32
CA VAL A 622 -0.87 4.45 3.56
C VAL A 622 -1.21 4.42 5.06
N PHE A 623 -0.33 3.85 5.87
CA PHE A 623 -0.60 3.65 7.30
C PHE A 623 -0.44 4.92 8.11
N GLY A 624 0.38 5.88 7.65
CA GLY A 624 0.50 7.21 8.25
C GLY A 624 -0.82 7.99 8.22
N ALA A 625 -1.56 7.92 7.12
CA ALA A 625 -2.88 8.52 7.04
C ALA A 625 -3.87 7.89 8.03
N PHE A 626 -3.86 6.57 8.18
CA PHE A 626 -4.68 5.90 9.19
C PHE A 626 -4.24 6.25 10.62
N LEU A 627 -2.96 6.46 10.86
CA LEU A 627 -2.43 6.91 12.15
C LEU A 627 -2.98 8.31 12.52
N ILE A 628 -3.01 9.25 11.58
CA ILE A 628 -3.59 10.58 11.81
C ILE A 628 -5.05 10.46 12.26
N VAL A 629 -5.84 9.62 11.60
CA VAL A 629 -7.24 9.40 11.98
C VAL A 629 -7.35 8.74 13.35
N ALA A 630 -6.49 7.80 13.69
CA ALA A 630 -6.44 7.20 15.01
C ALA A 630 -6.09 8.21 16.11
N ILE A 631 -5.18 9.14 15.86
CA ILE A 631 -4.86 10.26 16.77
C ILE A 631 -6.09 11.15 17.01
N ILE A 632 -6.86 11.44 15.98
CA ILE A 632 -8.13 12.19 16.12
C ILE A 632 -9.10 11.43 17.04
N VAL A 633 -9.20 10.10 16.93
CA VAL A 633 -10.02 9.28 17.84
C VAL A 633 -9.51 9.36 19.28
N VAL A 634 -8.19 9.38 19.50
CA VAL A 634 -7.61 9.61 20.82
C VAL A 634 -8.00 10.99 21.36
N CYS A 635 -7.94 12.04 20.56
CA CYS A 635 -8.37 13.38 20.98
C CYS A 635 -9.84 13.39 21.44
N PHE A 636 -10.74 12.73 20.70
CA PHE A 636 -12.14 12.58 21.12
C PHE A 636 -12.28 11.79 22.42
N SER A 637 -11.50 10.74 22.60
CA SER A 637 -11.48 9.94 23.83
C SER A 637 -10.99 10.76 25.02
N LEU A 638 -10.01 11.64 24.84
CA LEU A 638 -9.53 12.58 25.86
C LEU A 638 -10.60 13.62 26.20
N ILE A 639 -11.31 14.18 25.23
CA ILE A 639 -12.44 15.09 25.47
C ILE A 639 -13.53 14.39 26.30
N ASN A 640 -13.84 13.11 26.00
CA ASN A 640 -14.78 12.32 26.79
C ASN A 640 -14.29 12.11 28.23
N LEU A 641 -12.99 11.87 28.43
CA LEU A 641 -12.39 11.80 29.77
C LEU A 641 -12.59 13.10 30.55
N VAL A 642 -12.28 14.24 29.91
CA VAL A 642 -12.46 15.59 30.50
C VAL A 642 -13.90 15.78 30.93
N ASN A 643 -14.84 15.54 30.03
CA ASN A 643 -16.28 15.67 30.29
C ASN A 643 -16.75 14.76 31.45
N THR A 644 -16.34 13.48 31.42
CA THR A 644 -16.68 12.52 32.49
C THR A 644 -16.12 12.94 33.83
N THR A 645 -14.86 13.38 33.88
CA THR A 645 -14.20 13.79 35.14
C THR A 645 -14.84 15.03 35.70
N ILE A 646 -15.13 16.04 34.88
CA ILE A 646 -15.80 17.29 35.33
C ILE A 646 -17.21 16.97 35.81
N THR A 647 -18.00 16.18 35.06
CA THR A 647 -19.36 15.81 35.45
C THR A 647 -19.39 15.00 36.75
N ASN A 648 -18.49 14.04 36.92
CA ASN A 648 -18.37 13.26 38.15
C ASN A 648 -17.98 14.17 39.34
N PHE A 649 -17.12 15.14 39.14
CA PHE A 649 -16.73 16.11 40.16
C PHE A 649 -17.92 17.00 40.55
N LEU A 650 -18.63 17.56 39.56
CA LEU A 650 -19.81 18.42 39.82
C LEU A 650 -20.93 17.69 40.53
N SER A 651 -21.23 16.44 40.14
CA SER A 651 -22.28 15.62 40.79
C SER A 651 -21.96 15.23 42.22
N ARG A 652 -20.67 15.28 42.63
CA ARG A 652 -20.20 14.93 43.98
C ARG A 652 -19.77 16.14 44.80
N LYS A 653 -20.02 17.37 44.32
CA LYS A 653 -19.57 18.61 45.00
C LYS A 653 -20.07 18.69 46.42
N GLN A 654 -21.32 18.32 46.68
CA GLN A 654 -21.92 18.32 48.02
C GLN A 654 -21.29 17.25 48.94
N GLU A 655 -21.07 16.02 48.42
CA GLU A 655 -20.39 14.93 49.17
C GLU A 655 -18.97 15.36 49.56
N ILE A 656 -18.24 16.01 48.63
CA ILE A 656 -16.91 16.54 48.86
C ILE A 656 -16.94 17.66 49.94
N GLY A 657 -17.94 18.55 49.88
CA GLY A 657 -18.14 19.60 50.88
C GLY A 657 -18.39 19.01 52.28
N MET A 658 -19.25 17.99 52.38
CA MET A 658 -19.51 17.27 53.65
C MET A 658 -18.23 16.57 54.19
N LEU A 659 -17.46 15.89 53.32
CA LEU A 659 -16.21 15.25 53.72
C LEU A 659 -15.19 16.30 54.26
N GLN A 660 -15.13 17.45 53.65
CA GLN A 660 -14.29 18.59 54.14
C GLN A 660 -14.80 19.14 55.47
N ALA A 661 -16.10 19.22 55.67
CA ALA A 661 -16.69 19.65 56.93
C ALA A 661 -16.40 18.66 58.07
N ILE A 662 -16.29 17.39 57.80
CA ILE A 662 -15.90 16.29 58.75
C ILE A 662 -14.38 16.26 58.99
N GLY A 663 -13.57 17.07 58.25
CA GLY A 663 -12.13 17.20 58.51
C GLY A 663 -11.22 16.67 57.37
N LEU A 664 -11.74 16.32 56.20
CA LEU A 664 -10.88 15.96 55.05
C LEU A 664 -10.07 17.18 54.60
N SER A 665 -8.76 17.10 54.71
CA SER A 665 -7.88 18.20 54.30
C SER A 665 -7.84 18.33 52.76
N LYS A 666 -7.58 19.56 52.26
CA LYS A 666 -7.43 19.83 50.82
C LYS A 666 -6.35 18.97 50.16
N LYS A 667 -5.26 18.68 50.87
CA LYS A 667 -4.19 17.77 50.39
C LYS A 667 -4.67 16.33 50.23
N GLN A 668 -5.50 15.84 51.17
CA GLN A 668 -6.08 14.51 51.10
C GLN A 668 -7.09 14.41 49.95
N LEU A 669 -7.90 15.45 49.71
CA LEU A 669 -8.82 15.50 48.55
C LEU A 669 -8.06 15.46 47.23
N ILE A 670 -7.00 16.27 47.07
CA ILE A 670 -6.17 16.23 45.87
C ILE A 670 -5.58 14.84 45.63
N ARG A 671 -5.01 14.23 46.69
CA ARG A 671 -4.47 12.86 46.60
C ARG A 671 -5.55 11.83 46.19
N MET A 672 -6.77 11.94 46.70
CA MET A 672 -7.89 11.08 46.34
C MET A 672 -8.21 11.22 44.87
N LEU A 673 -8.32 12.44 44.34
CA LEU A 673 -8.56 12.69 42.90
C LEU A 673 -7.39 12.20 42.01
N CYS A 674 -6.14 12.36 42.49
CA CYS A 674 -4.97 11.78 41.81
C CYS A 674 -5.06 10.27 41.72
N TYR A 675 -5.41 9.58 42.80
CA TYR A 675 -5.57 8.11 42.77
C TYR A 675 -6.70 7.68 41.85
N GLU A 676 -7.85 8.39 41.82
CA GLU A 676 -8.94 8.11 40.86
C GLU A 676 -8.43 8.24 39.41
N GLY A 677 -7.75 9.33 39.07
CA GLY A 677 -7.19 9.57 37.74
C GLY A 677 -6.12 8.55 37.34
N MET A 678 -5.20 8.23 38.25
CA MET A 678 -4.17 7.20 38.02
C MET A 678 -4.78 5.82 37.73
N ILE A 679 -5.85 5.45 38.45
CA ILE A 679 -6.53 4.16 38.23
C ILE A 679 -7.18 4.16 36.83
N TYR A 680 -7.85 5.23 36.41
CA TYR A 680 -8.40 5.33 35.05
C TYR A 680 -7.32 5.17 33.99
N SER A 681 -6.22 5.91 34.11
CA SER A 681 -5.11 5.88 33.15
C SER A 681 -4.43 4.50 33.13
N LEU A 682 -4.14 3.92 34.31
CA LEU A 682 -3.51 2.61 34.40
C LEU A 682 -4.34 1.52 33.72
N PHE A 683 -5.64 1.44 34.04
CA PHE A 683 -6.51 0.45 33.43
C PHE A 683 -6.74 0.72 31.94
N ALA A 684 -6.82 1.97 31.50
CA ALA A 684 -6.90 2.31 30.08
C ALA A 684 -5.64 1.84 29.33
N VAL A 685 -4.44 2.08 29.87
CA VAL A 685 -3.18 1.61 29.28
C VAL A 685 -3.09 0.08 29.26
N LEU A 686 -3.48 -0.59 30.37
CA LEU A 686 -3.47 -2.05 30.41
C LEU A 686 -4.40 -2.67 29.34
N VAL A 687 -5.61 -2.12 29.17
CA VAL A 687 -6.55 -2.57 28.14
C VAL A 687 -6.00 -2.23 26.74
N THR A 688 -5.43 -1.03 26.57
CA THR A 688 -4.80 -0.61 25.31
C THR A 688 -3.69 -1.57 24.89
N VAL A 689 -2.77 -1.88 25.80
CA VAL A 689 -1.64 -2.76 25.51
C VAL A 689 -2.13 -4.20 25.25
N SER A 690 -3.00 -4.74 26.11
CA SER A 690 -3.46 -6.13 25.95
C SER A 690 -4.26 -6.36 24.67
N LEU A 691 -5.23 -5.49 24.36
CA LEU A 691 -6.01 -5.61 23.12
C LEU A 691 -5.22 -5.14 21.90
N GLY A 692 -4.42 -4.07 22.03
CA GLY A 692 -3.60 -3.56 20.93
C GLY A 692 -2.54 -4.57 20.49
N VAL A 693 -1.87 -5.25 21.43
CA VAL A 693 -0.93 -6.34 21.12
C VAL A 693 -1.65 -7.51 20.47
N GLY A 694 -2.76 -7.98 21.05
CA GLY A 694 -3.49 -9.12 20.50
C GLY A 694 -3.99 -8.89 19.08
N LEU A 695 -4.60 -7.72 18.84
CA LEU A 695 -5.04 -7.33 17.50
C LEU A 695 -3.86 -7.04 16.56
N GLY A 696 -2.78 -6.45 17.09
CA GLY A 696 -1.56 -6.19 16.32
C GLY A 696 -0.94 -7.49 15.79
N ILE A 697 -0.78 -8.51 16.65
CA ILE A 697 -0.27 -9.84 16.23
C ILE A 697 -1.18 -10.44 15.16
N LEU A 698 -2.49 -10.39 15.35
CA LEU A 698 -3.45 -10.91 14.35
C LEU A 698 -3.31 -10.18 13.00
N CYS A 699 -3.23 -8.84 13.02
CA CYS A 699 -3.06 -8.06 11.80
C CYS A 699 -1.73 -8.35 11.12
N ILE A 700 -0.63 -8.48 11.88
CA ILE A 700 0.67 -8.81 11.30
C ILE A 700 0.68 -10.22 10.69
N GLN A 701 0.00 -11.20 11.29
CA GLN A 701 -0.15 -12.53 10.68
C GLN A 701 -0.89 -12.46 9.33
N ILE A 702 -1.96 -11.66 9.24
CA ILE A 702 -2.68 -11.44 7.98
C ILE A 702 -1.80 -10.67 6.98
N MET A 703 -1.10 -9.62 7.43
CA MET A 703 -0.21 -8.85 6.54
C MET A 703 0.95 -9.70 6.02
N ARG A 704 1.50 -10.58 6.86
CA ARG A 704 2.58 -11.48 6.49
C ARG A 704 2.17 -12.50 5.43
N SER A 705 0.91 -12.91 5.35
CA SER A 705 0.41 -13.76 4.26
C SER A 705 0.29 -13.03 2.92
N LEU A 706 0.28 -11.69 2.93
CA LEU A 706 0.24 -10.82 1.75
C LEU A 706 1.62 -10.34 1.33
N ASN A 707 2.45 -10.04 2.32
CA ASN A 707 3.81 -9.56 2.17
C ASN A 707 4.66 -10.14 3.30
N PRO A 708 5.61 -11.06 3.03
CA PRO A 708 6.38 -11.79 4.04
C PRO A 708 7.30 -10.89 4.89
N TYR A 709 7.51 -9.65 4.49
CA TYR A 709 8.44 -8.70 5.14
C TYR A 709 7.83 -7.94 6.32
N PHE A 710 6.70 -8.41 6.86
CA PHE A 710 6.15 -7.94 8.11
C PHE A 710 6.61 -8.82 9.29
N PHE A 711 7.43 -8.25 10.17
CA PHE A 711 7.93 -8.90 11.39
C PHE A 711 7.36 -8.20 12.61
N TYR A 712 6.66 -8.93 13.48
CA TYR A 712 6.04 -8.31 14.65
C TYR A 712 7.06 -7.55 15.50
N SER A 713 6.84 -6.24 15.66
CA SER A 713 7.60 -5.35 16.53
C SER A 713 6.66 -4.52 17.39
N PHE A 714 6.97 -4.44 18.68
CA PHE A 714 6.13 -3.71 19.63
C PHE A 714 6.44 -2.20 19.59
N PRO A 715 5.44 -1.31 19.42
CA PRO A 715 5.64 0.13 19.27
C PRO A 715 5.86 0.84 20.62
N TRP A 716 6.96 0.57 21.32
CA TRP A 716 7.29 1.12 22.64
C TRP A 716 7.15 2.64 22.73
N PRO A 717 7.69 3.45 21.78
CA PRO A 717 7.62 4.90 21.87
C PRO A 717 6.17 5.40 21.89
N VAL A 718 5.32 4.82 21.08
CA VAL A 718 3.90 5.20 20.94
C VAL A 718 3.13 4.91 22.23
N VAL A 719 3.35 3.74 22.84
CA VAL A 719 2.72 3.36 24.10
C VAL A 719 3.18 4.30 25.24
N LEU A 720 4.45 4.65 25.27
CA LEU A 720 4.98 5.61 26.25
C LEU A 720 4.40 7.02 26.07
N ILE A 721 4.35 7.52 24.82
CA ILE A 721 3.75 8.83 24.50
C ILE A 721 2.26 8.85 24.90
N TYR A 722 1.50 7.81 24.51
CA TYR A 722 0.08 7.69 24.86
C TYR A 722 -0.13 7.71 26.39
N SER A 723 0.68 6.94 27.12
CA SER A 723 0.62 6.89 28.57
C SER A 723 0.96 8.23 29.22
N ALA A 724 1.97 8.94 28.70
CA ALA A 724 2.37 10.28 29.17
C ALA A 724 1.26 11.32 28.90
N VAL A 725 0.61 11.26 27.73
CA VAL A 725 -0.51 12.15 27.39
C VAL A 725 -1.69 11.92 28.33
N LEU A 726 -2.05 10.67 28.61
CA LEU A 726 -3.13 10.35 29.56
C LEU A 726 -2.83 10.91 30.96
N LEU A 727 -1.61 10.73 31.44
CA LEU A 727 -1.19 11.25 32.77
C LEU A 727 -1.19 12.78 32.78
N ALA A 728 -0.70 13.43 31.72
CA ALA A 728 -0.68 14.91 31.63
C ALA A 728 -2.10 15.48 31.65
N VAL A 729 -3.03 14.92 30.88
CA VAL A 729 -4.44 15.34 30.87
C VAL A 729 -5.09 15.16 32.26
N GLN A 730 -4.81 14.05 32.95
CA GLN A 730 -5.30 13.83 34.31
C GLN A 730 -4.76 14.88 35.29
N LEU A 731 -3.48 15.20 35.24
CA LEU A 731 -2.89 16.24 36.10
C LEU A 731 -3.50 17.62 35.83
N ILE A 732 -3.74 17.97 34.57
CA ILE A 732 -4.41 19.25 34.21
C ILE A 732 -5.83 19.27 34.76
N LEU A 733 -6.58 18.16 34.64
CA LEU A 733 -7.95 18.04 35.17
C LEU A 733 -7.99 18.20 36.72
N ILE A 734 -7.04 17.58 37.41
CA ILE A 734 -6.93 17.70 38.87
C ILE A 734 -6.59 19.15 39.26
N ALA A 735 -5.68 19.79 38.55
CA ALA A 735 -5.34 21.19 38.78
C ALA A 735 -6.56 22.12 38.57
N TYR A 736 -7.32 21.89 37.48
CA TYR A 736 -8.54 22.66 37.18
C TYR A 736 -9.63 22.46 38.25
N THR A 737 -9.94 21.22 38.62
CA THR A 737 -10.99 20.89 39.61
C THR A 737 -10.63 21.42 40.99
N THR A 738 -9.36 21.33 41.41
CA THR A 738 -8.91 21.86 42.69
C THR A 738 -8.83 23.37 42.69
N GLY A 739 -8.50 24.01 41.55
CA GLY A 739 -8.55 25.47 41.39
C GLY A 739 -9.96 26.03 41.56
N ASN A 740 -10.95 25.38 41.01
CA ASN A 740 -12.37 25.75 41.14
C ASN A 740 -12.90 25.59 42.58
N LEU A 741 -12.43 24.54 43.29
CA LEU A 741 -12.78 24.36 44.72
C LEU A 741 -12.20 25.47 45.64
N LYS A 742 -11.04 26.02 45.32
CA LYS A 742 -10.43 27.07 46.09
C LYS A 742 -11.22 28.40 46.04
N LYS A 743 -11.98 28.64 44.99
CA LYS A 743 -12.77 29.86 44.74
C LYS A 743 -14.13 29.87 45.44
N GLN A 744 -14.58 28.75 46.02
CA GLN A 744 -15.90 28.61 46.62
C GLN A 744 -15.79 28.40 48.15
N SER A 745 -16.65 29.06 48.94
CA SER A 745 -16.71 28.84 50.36
C SER A 745 -17.31 27.44 50.68
N LEU A 746 -16.93 26.84 51.81
CA LEU A 746 -17.51 25.56 52.29
C LEU A 746 -19.03 25.65 52.43
N VAL A 747 -19.55 26.81 52.85
CA VAL A 747 -20.97 27.08 53.00
C VAL A 747 -21.68 27.03 51.62
N ASP A 748 -21.10 27.67 50.60
CA ASP A 748 -21.65 27.66 49.23
C ASP A 748 -21.63 26.24 48.59
N GLN A 749 -20.64 25.40 48.96
CA GLN A 749 -20.58 24.02 48.47
C GLN A 749 -21.69 23.15 49.02
N ILE A 750 -22.15 23.41 50.25
CA ILE A 750 -23.21 22.68 50.94
C ILE A 750 -24.59 23.26 50.58
N ARG A 751 -24.72 24.57 50.37
CA ARG A 751 -25.97 25.30 50.20
C ARG A 751 -26.55 25.27 48.78
N THR A 752 -25.87 24.78 47.79
CA THR A 752 -26.34 24.72 46.38
C THR A 752 -27.50 23.75 46.18
N MET A 753 -28.52 23.78 47.04
CA MET A 753 -29.78 23.07 46.93
C MET A 753 -31.03 23.99 46.88
N GLU A 754 -30.86 25.27 46.70
CA GLU A 754 -32.00 26.15 46.43
C GLU A 754 -32.02 26.62 44.96
#